data_087209898a97ca9e666e8beb5b7d9c29
#
_entry.id   087209898a97ca9e666e8beb5b7d9c29
#
_cell.length_a   1.000
_cell.length_b   1.000
_cell.length_c   1.000
_cell.angle_alpha   90.00
_cell.angle_beta   90.00
_cell.angle_gamma   90.00
#
_symmetry.space_group_name_H-M   'P 1'
#
loop_
_entity.id
_entity.type
_entity.pdbx_description
1 polymer ?
#
loop_
_entity_poly.entity_id
_entity_poly.type
_entity_poly.pdbx_seq_one_letter_code
_entity_poly.pdbx_strand_id
1 'polypeptide(L)'
;MRKIPAALALVALLGLGVVVPSVGAAVGDPKVVIIVGATHSVTPTYRSDADVIYTEARKYTSNVVKVYSPDATWAAVQKAVVGASVVVYLGHGNGWPSPYTYEPNYTTKDGFGLNATANNGDYNNQYYGEPYVSTLKLAPGAIVILNHLCYASGNSEPGNPQPTVSVARQRADNYAAGFLKAGASAVLAEGLNGAEHYMHDLFATHQTLEQMWRTESFANGNFVSFPSTRTPGATVYQDPNTPTSGFYRSLTVRTFGVTTDEVASAGYGDTSVNPTTLTVPGNAQVTVDGAPLYGDLTNVGTPSSTVPVGTRLKLIETATQTTPEGHALVEVQGIDDPSITGFMDATDLAPRDSTPPNVRAIDVGVGTFSPNGDGQGDTIPVAARFTETVNWTAQIRNAGGTQLWQQSGTGSIFQTQWSGLVNGTPVPDGTYTLTVSAVDLWDNGPATSTQAIVVDTVAPILDSLTPGVDPTAWFSPNGDGWRDTIGWTGDNSESGNLLVKVRDAKDTVVRSFSVANGTVPADFTWDGRTNAGAYAPDGFYTVSVAPVDLAGNIGPAVDRPVTLIGALRSVVTSTPLFFPQDLDGLAKTTFLKFTLNRPMTVTWTLRNAANQTVITRLNTGLRPAGSYGWTFDGRLPNGTMLPRGKYTSYVLATDGTLTVAQAVSFVMDAFIITPSDTTPARGQSITVTINSAEPLAKNPTLWVAQPGIAAWSVSTTKVGTNIYRATLRLKSSGTGTVEFRAWGVDANGVAQQTRTKFPLH
;
A
#
# COMPACT_ATOMS: atom_id res chain seq x y z
N MET A 1 -40.93 48.68 7.49
CA MET A 1 -40.64 49.09 8.91
C MET A 1 -39.98 47.94 9.63
N ARG A 2 -38.89 48.22 10.30
CA ARG A 2 -38.11 47.40 11.25
C ARG A 2 -37.52 46.08 10.76
N LYS A 3 -36.23 46.17 10.44
CA LYS A 3 -35.25 45.08 10.37
C LYS A 3 -34.94 44.58 11.77
N ILE A 4 -34.88 43.25 11.91
CA ILE A 4 -34.28 42.58 13.05
C ILE A 4 -33.05 41.85 12.54
N PRO A 5 -31.84 42.02 13.10
CA PRO A 5 -30.65 41.34 12.66
C PRO A 5 -30.57 39.96 13.34
N ALA A 6 -30.28 38.95 12.55
CA ALA A 6 -29.92 37.62 13.04
C ALA A 6 -28.48 37.66 13.56
N ALA A 7 -28.30 37.41 14.84
CA ALA A 7 -27.01 37.23 15.46
C ALA A 7 -26.47 35.83 15.13
N LEU A 8 -25.39 35.77 14.40
CA LEU A 8 -24.57 34.56 14.22
C LEU A 8 -23.84 34.29 15.54
N ALA A 9 -24.21 33.20 16.22
CA ALA A 9 -23.40 32.67 17.32
C ALA A 9 -22.32 31.80 16.75
N LEU A 10 -21.09 32.31 16.67
CA LEU A 10 -19.87 31.58 16.37
C LEU A 10 -19.49 30.79 17.62
N VAL A 11 -19.78 29.46 17.64
CA VAL A 11 -19.24 28.56 18.67
C VAL A 11 -17.82 28.21 18.26
N ALA A 12 -16.84 28.88 18.87
CA ALA A 12 -15.47 28.49 18.82
C ALA A 12 -15.26 27.23 19.67
N LEU A 13 -15.15 26.06 19.05
CA LEU A 13 -14.60 24.86 19.70
C LEU A 13 -13.11 25.11 19.95
N LEU A 14 -12.79 25.49 21.20
CA LEU A 14 -11.45 25.40 21.73
C LEU A 14 -11.12 23.91 21.91
N GLY A 15 -10.38 23.35 20.97
CA GLY A 15 -9.72 22.08 21.12
C GLY A 15 -8.69 22.16 22.26
N LEU A 16 -9.08 21.78 23.46
CA LEU A 16 -8.14 21.44 24.52
C LEU A 16 -7.45 20.15 24.13
N GLY A 17 -6.33 20.27 23.42
CA GLY A 17 -5.38 19.20 23.31
C GLY A 17 -4.87 18.87 24.72
N VAL A 18 -5.36 17.78 25.30
CA VAL A 18 -4.73 17.18 26.48
C VAL A 18 -3.39 16.63 26.00
N VAL A 19 -2.34 17.43 26.18
CA VAL A 19 -0.98 16.92 26.14
C VAL A 19 -0.82 16.04 27.39
N VAL A 20 -0.99 14.74 27.22
CA VAL A 20 -0.55 13.77 28.22
C VAL A 20 0.98 13.83 28.19
N PRO A 21 1.65 14.22 29.28
CA PRO A 21 3.10 14.13 29.29
C PRO A 21 3.45 12.64 29.21
N SER A 22 4.07 12.23 28.13
CA SER A 22 4.76 10.96 28.06
C SER A 22 5.90 11.03 29.08
N VAL A 23 5.76 10.30 30.17
CA VAL A 23 6.90 10.00 31.05
C VAL A 23 7.81 9.11 30.23
N GLY A 24 8.83 9.70 29.61
CA GLY A 24 9.83 8.99 28.84
C GLY A 24 10.57 8.03 29.75
N ALA A 25 10.29 6.73 29.64
CA ALA A 25 11.29 5.74 29.94
C ALA A 25 12.52 6.06 29.07
N ALA A 26 13.72 5.86 29.57
CA ALA A 26 14.94 6.06 28.79
C ALA A 26 14.86 5.18 27.55
N VAL A 27 14.60 5.83 26.43
CA VAL A 27 14.38 5.18 25.13
C VAL A 27 15.73 4.65 24.68
N GLY A 28 15.91 3.33 24.61
CA GLY A 28 17.08 2.73 23.98
C GLY A 28 17.07 3.04 22.47
N ASP A 29 18.23 3.07 21.84
CA ASP A 29 18.38 3.38 20.39
C ASP A 29 17.84 2.18 19.56
N PRO A 30 16.76 2.29 18.75
CA PRO A 30 16.16 1.16 18.05
C PRO A 30 17.17 0.47 17.13
N LYS A 31 17.22 -0.84 17.18
CA LYS A 31 18.14 -1.62 16.38
C LYS A 31 17.54 -1.95 15.03
N VAL A 32 18.18 -1.46 13.98
CA VAL A 32 17.85 -1.78 12.59
C VAL A 32 18.90 -2.72 12.03
N VAL A 33 18.49 -3.85 11.46
CA VAL A 33 19.41 -4.81 10.81
C VAL A 33 19.04 -4.92 9.35
N ILE A 34 20.00 -4.60 8.47
CA ILE A 34 19.83 -4.66 7.02
C ILE A 34 20.66 -5.81 6.47
N ILE A 35 19.99 -6.75 5.80
CA ILE A 35 20.56 -7.99 5.32
C ILE A 35 20.50 -8.00 3.79
N VAL A 36 21.64 -8.28 3.15
CA VAL A 36 21.72 -8.53 1.70
C VAL A 36 22.24 -9.95 1.47
N GLY A 37 21.36 -10.83 0.98
CA GLY A 37 21.72 -12.20 0.64
C GLY A 37 22.54 -12.32 -0.66
N ALA A 38 23.06 -13.50 -0.92
CA ALA A 38 23.75 -13.81 -2.18
C ALA A 38 22.74 -13.93 -3.32
N THR A 39 22.77 -13.03 -4.29
CA THR A 39 21.85 -12.95 -5.43
C THR A 39 22.58 -12.93 -6.78
N HIS A 40 23.73 -13.60 -6.82
CA HIS A 40 24.56 -13.70 -8.02
C HIS A 40 24.97 -12.32 -8.57
N SER A 41 24.80 -12.11 -9.88
CA SER A 41 25.19 -10.86 -10.55
C SER A 41 24.42 -9.62 -10.12
N VAL A 42 23.26 -9.75 -9.45
CA VAL A 42 22.44 -8.62 -8.98
C VAL A 42 22.75 -8.20 -7.54
N THR A 43 23.58 -8.95 -6.82
CA THR A 43 23.98 -8.62 -5.44
C THR A 43 24.57 -7.20 -5.29
N PRO A 44 25.40 -6.66 -6.22
CA PRO A 44 25.88 -5.29 -6.12
C PRO A 44 24.77 -4.24 -6.13
N THR A 45 23.71 -4.46 -6.93
CA THR A 45 22.53 -3.59 -6.97
C THR A 45 21.81 -3.62 -5.62
N TYR A 46 21.56 -4.80 -5.07
CA TYR A 46 20.89 -4.96 -3.76
C TYR A 46 21.71 -4.35 -2.62
N ARG A 47 23.04 -4.39 -2.68
CA ARG A 47 23.90 -3.67 -1.72
C ARG A 47 23.74 -2.15 -1.85
N SER A 48 23.65 -1.64 -3.08
CA SER A 48 23.40 -0.20 -3.31
C SER A 48 22.04 0.24 -2.78
N ASP A 49 20.97 -0.53 -3.04
CA ASP A 49 19.63 -0.26 -2.53
C ASP A 49 19.60 -0.32 -0.99
N ALA A 50 20.27 -1.31 -0.42
CA ALA A 50 20.42 -1.47 1.03
C ALA A 50 21.20 -0.31 1.68
N ASP A 51 22.14 0.31 0.96
CA ASP A 51 22.89 1.47 1.43
C ASP A 51 22.03 2.75 1.44
N VAL A 52 21.03 2.86 0.56
CA VAL A 52 20.00 3.92 0.62
C VAL A 52 19.17 3.75 1.89
N ILE A 53 18.67 2.53 2.15
CA ILE A 53 17.91 2.19 3.35
C ILE A 53 18.74 2.44 4.63
N TYR A 54 20.02 2.06 4.61
CA TYR A 54 20.95 2.33 5.70
C TYR A 54 21.09 3.83 5.97
N THR A 55 21.25 4.62 4.93
CA THR A 55 21.41 6.07 5.03
C THR A 55 20.14 6.71 5.61
N GLU A 56 18.96 6.25 5.22
CA GLU A 56 17.69 6.71 5.79
C GLU A 56 17.58 6.32 7.26
N ALA A 57 17.79 5.05 7.62
CA ALA A 57 17.73 4.57 8.99
C ALA A 57 18.67 5.33 9.94
N ARG A 58 19.87 5.69 9.46
CA ARG A 58 20.88 6.44 10.24
C ARG A 58 20.44 7.85 10.61
N LYS A 59 19.39 8.40 10.04
CA LYS A 59 18.82 9.68 10.45
C LYS A 59 18.08 9.57 11.79
N TYR A 60 17.63 8.38 12.14
CA TYR A 60 16.74 8.12 13.28
C TYR A 60 17.39 7.33 14.41
N THR A 61 18.37 6.49 14.11
CA THR A 61 19.05 5.65 15.10
C THR A 61 20.52 5.49 14.81
N SER A 62 21.35 5.43 15.86
CA SER A 62 22.77 5.12 15.75
C SER A 62 23.03 3.61 15.60
N ASN A 63 22.04 2.76 15.94
CA ASN A 63 22.16 1.30 16.04
C ASN A 63 21.72 0.61 14.75
N VAL A 64 22.40 0.88 13.64
CA VAL A 64 22.13 0.26 12.34
C VAL A 64 23.24 -0.72 11.97
N VAL A 65 22.87 -1.99 11.76
CA VAL A 65 23.80 -3.09 11.49
C VAL A 65 23.62 -3.60 10.05
N LYS A 66 24.72 -3.71 9.31
CA LYS A 66 24.79 -4.30 7.96
C LYS A 66 25.25 -5.75 8.03
N VAL A 67 24.55 -6.65 7.35
CA VAL A 67 24.94 -8.05 7.17
C VAL A 67 24.82 -8.38 5.68
N TYR A 68 25.86 -8.10 4.93
CA TYR A 68 25.83 -8.15 3.47
C TYR A 68 26.62 -9.34 2.94
N SER A 69 26.12 -9.95 1.85
CA SER A 69 26.93 -10.85 1.02
C SER A 69 28.25 -10.14 0.64
N PRO A 70 29.42 -10.83 0.65
CA PRO A 70 29.59 -12.28 0.75
C PRO A 70 29.62 -12.86 2.18
N ASP A 71 29.33 -12.07 3.21
CA ASP A 71 29.44 -12.50 4.61
C ASP A 71 28.07 -12.72 5.30
N ALA A 72 26.96 -12.61 4.55
CA ALA A 72 25.62 -12.79 5.05
C ALA A 72 25.28 -14.28 5.25
N THR A 73 25.98 -14.94 6.17
CA THR A 73 25.68 -16.33 6.54
C THR A 73 24.56 -16.41 7.57
N TRP A 74 23.94 -17.57 7.73
CA TRP A 74 22.90 -17.78 8.76
C TRP A 74 23.41 -17.42 10.17
N ALA A 75 24.61 -17.83 10.53
CA ALA A 75 25.19 -17.51 11.82
C ALA A 75 25.39 -16.00 12.03
N ALA A 76 25.84 -15.27 11.00
CA ALA A 76 25.99 -13.82 11.05
C ALA A 76 24.63 -13.12 11.19
N VAL A 77 23.62 -13.54 10.43
CA VAL A 77 22.26 -13.00 10.52
C VAL A 77 21.64 -13.30 11.87
N GLN A 78 21.69 -14.54 12.33
CA GLN A 78 21.14 -14.96 13.63
C GLN A 78 21.73 -14.15 14.80
N LYS A 79 23.03 -13.88 14.76
CA LYS A 79 23.72 -13.02 15.75
C LYS A 79 23.27 -11.57 15.64
N ALA A 80 23.17 -11.05 14.42
CA ALA A 80 22.88 -9.63 14.19
C ALA A 80 21.45 -9.27 14.59
N VAL A 81 20.46 -10.13 14.34
CA VAL A 81 19.03 -9.82 14.58
C VAL A 81 18.58 -9.94 16.01
N VAL A 82 19.44 -10.39 16.92
CA VAL A 82 19.09 -10.44 18.35
C VAL A 82 18.70 -9.05 18.85
N GLY A 83 17.44 -8.91 19.32
CA GLY A 83 16.89 -7.65 19.80
C GLY A 83 16.68 -6.58 18.71
N ALA A 84 16.60 -6.96 17.43
CA ALA A 84 16.31 -6.02 16.37
C ALA A 84 14.85 -5.58 16.38
N SER A 85 14.61 -4.27 16.34
CA SER A 85 13.28 -3.65 16.21
C SER A 85 12.81 -3.62 14.74
N VAL A 86 13.77 -3.50 13.80
CA VAL A 86 13.47 -3.56 12.36
C VAL A 86 14.49 -4.47 11.70
N VAL A 87 14.02 -5.41 10.87
CA VAL A 87 14.86 -6.25 10.02
C VAL A 87 14.46 -6.01 8.58
N VAL A 88 15.41 -5.59 7.74
CA VAL A 88 15.22 -5.43 6.29
C VAL A 88 16.02 -6.51 5.60
N TYR A 89 15.41 -7.22 4.66
CA TYR A 89 16.08 -8.24 3.87
C TYR A 89 15.89 -7.99 2.37
N LEU A 90 16.99 -7.95 1.65
CA LEU A 90 17.08 -7.96 0.19
C LEU A 90 17.81 -9.24 -0.24
N GLY A 91 17.18 -10.02 -1.10
CA GLY A 91 17.77 -11.30 -1.49
C GLY A 91 16.90 -12.16 -2.37
N HIS A 92 17.22 -13.43 -2.48
CA HIS A 92 16.35 -14.40 -3.13
C HIS A 92 15.15 -14.75 -2.24
N GLY A 93 13.95 -14.76 -2.83
CA GLY A 93 12.76 -15.36 -2.25
C GLY A 93 12.59 -16.81 -2.73
N ASN A 94 12.21 -17.72 -1.83
CA ASN A 94 11.85 -19.08 -2.11
C ASN A 94 10.56 -19.45 -1.35
N GLY A 95 9.44 -18.91 -1.83
CA GLY A 95 8.14 -19.08 -1.17
C GLY A 95 7.38 -20.32 -1.60
N TRP A 96 6.26 -20.58 -0.95
CA TRP A 96 5.34 -21.67 -1.28
C TRP A 96 3.89 -21.17 -1.32
N PRO A 97 3.07 -21.60 -2.34
CA PRO A 97 3.38 -22.48 -3.49
C PRO A 97 4.29 -21.81 -4.55
N SER A 98 5.18 -22.59 -5.12
CA SER A 98 6.10 -22.18 -6.18
C SER A 98 6.32 -23.33 -7.20
N PRO A 99 6.96 -23.08 -8.36
CA PRO A 99 7.33 -24.14 -9.30
C PRO A 99 8.39 -25.11 -8.77
N TYR A 100 9.05 -24.77 -7.67
CA TYR A 100 10.11 -25.59 -7.07
C TYR A 100 9.53 -26.70 -6.20
N THR A 101 10.35 -27.72 -5.94
CA THR A 101 9.93 -28.88 -5.15
C THR A 101 9.51 -28.44 -3.74
N TYR A 102 8.32 -28.87 -3.35
CA TYR A 102 7.81 -28.75 -1.99
C TYR A 102 8.53 -29.71 -1.05
N GLU A 103 8.81 -29.27 0.16
CA GLU A 103 9.31 -30.08 1.26
C GLU A 103 8.41 -29.89 2.50
N PRO A 104 8.02 -30.98 3.18
CA PRO A 104 7.02 -30.93 4.25
C PRO A 104 7.40 -30.04 5.44
N ASN A 105 8.70 -29.85 5.68
CA ASN A 105 9.22 -29.07 6.81
C ASN A 105 9.54 -27.61 6.46
N TYR A 106 9.28 -27.17 5.24
CA TYR A 106 9.60 -25.81 4.78
C TYR A 106 11.06 -25.38 5.01
N THR A 107 12.02 -26.33 5.05
CA THR A 107 13.41 -26.03 5.46
C THR A 107 14.08 -25.02 4.53
N THR A 108 13.64 -24.93 3.27
CA THR A 108 14.14 -23.97 2.30
C THR A 108 13.10 -22.92 1.88
N LYS A 109 11.85 -23.02 2.35
CA LYS A 109 10.72 -22.18 1.93
C LYS A 109 10.41 -21.09 2.96
N ASP A 110 9.95 -19.93 2.46
CA ASP A 110 9.38 -18.86 3.27
C ASP A 110 10.38 -18.26 4.28
N GLY A 111 11.58 -17.90 3.79
CA GLY A 111 12.67 -17.38 4.61
C GLY A 111 13.74 -16.65 3.82
N PHE A 112 15.01 -16.81 4.18
CA PHE A 112 16.15 -16.10 3.62
C PHE A 112 16.98 -16.97 2.67
N GLY A 113 17.43 -16.38 1.55
CA GLY A 113 18.54 -16.92 0.74
C GLY A 113 19.85 -16.21 1.10
N LEU A 114 20.75 -16.88 1.80
CA LEU A 114 21.96 -16.30 2.38
C LEU A 114 23.22 -16.97 1.80
N ASN A 115 24.40 -16.45 2.15
CA ASN A 115 25.65 -17.14 1.84
C ASN A 115 25.76 -18.45 2.63
N ALA A 116 26.06 -19.56 1.96
CA ALA A 116 26.34 -20.82 2.62
C ALA A 116 27.64 -20.74 3.45
N THR A 117 28.63 -19.99 2.93
CA THR A 117 29.95 -19.81 3.55
C THR A 117 30.38 -18.35 3.39
N ALA A 118 30.91 -17.73 4.45
CA ALA A 118 31.42 -16.37 4.40
C ALA A 118 32.64 -16.24 3.46
N ASN A 119 32.83 -15.05 2.88
CA ASN A 119 33.92 -14.70 1.98
C ASN A 119 34.04 -15.58 0.72
N ASN A 120 32.92 -16.24 0.32
CA ASN A 120 32.91 -17.12 -0.86
C ASN A 120 32.11 -16.55 -2.03
N GLY A 121 32.12 -15.23 -2.19
CA GLY A 121 31.46 -14.51 -3.27
C GLY A 121 29.93 -14.50 -3.20
N ASP A 122 29.29 -14.00 -4.25
CA ASP A 122 27.85 -13.73 -4.32
C ASP A 122 27.05 -14.88 -4.98
N TYR A 123 27.70 -16.02 -5.31
CA TYR A 123 27.08 -17.18 -5.98
C TYR A 123 26.88 -18.37 -5.06
N ASN A 124 27.33 -18.29 -3.83
CA ASN A 124 27.27 -19.39 -2.86
C ASN A 124 26.05 -19.18 -1.95
N ASN A 125 24.89 -19.52 -2.49
CA ASN A 125 23.58 -19.29 -1.86
C ASN A 125 23.04 -20.56 -1.20
N GLN A 126 22.45 -20.40 -0.01
CA GLN A 126 21.69 -21.41 0.72
C GLN A 126 20.42 -20.82 1.30
N TYR A 127 19.30 -21.54 1.19
CA TYR A 127 18.02 -21.11 1.71
C TYR A 127 17.81 -21.59 3.15
N TYR A 128 17.31 -20.66 3.99
CA TYR A 128 16.93 -20.88 5.37
C TYR A 128 15.46 -20.50 5.54
N GLY A 129 14.60 -21.51 5.47
CA GLY A 129 13.15 -21.34 5.43
C GLY A 129 12.51 -21.12 6.80
N GLU A 130 11.18 -21.31 6.85
CA GLU A 130 10.36 -21.05 8.03
C GLU A 130 10.88 -21.68 9.33
N PRO A 131 11.35 -22.95 9.37
CA PRO A 131 11.89 -23.53 10.61
C PRO A 131 13.08 -22.77 11.19
N TYR A 132 13.88 -22.15 10.31
CA TYR A 132 15.03 -21.34 10.72
C TYR A 132 14.58 -19.94 11.15
N VAL A 133 13.86 -19.21 10.32
CA VAL A 133 13.48 -17.82 10.63
C VAL A 133 12.57 -17.73 11.85
N SER A 134 11.78 -18.77 12.13
CA SER A 134 10.95 -18.85 13.34
C SER A 134 11.73 -18.95 14.67
N THR A 135 13.04 -19.20 14.60
CA THR A 135 13.94 -19.28 15.78
C THR A 135 14.70 -17.98 16.06
N LEU A 136 14.53 -16.97 15.21
CA LEU A 136 15.16 -15.66 15.37
C LEU A 136 14.70 -15.01 16.67
N LYS A 137 15.62 -14.30 17.33
CA LYS A 137 15.34 -13.58 18.59
C LYS A 137 15.18 -12.10 18.29
N LEU A 138 14.05 -11.74 17.71
CA LEU A 138 13.71 -10.35 17.42
C LEU A 138 13.31 -9.61 18.69
N ALA A 139 13.33 -8.27 18.68
CA ALA A 139 12.68 -7.50 19.72
C ALA A 139 11.19 -7.80 19.72
N PRO A 140 10.51 -7.81 20.88
CA PRO A 140 9.05 -7.88 20.92
C PRO A 140 8.46 -6.73 20.08
N GLY A 141 7.54 -7.06 19.17
CA GLY A 141 6.95 -6.05 18.31
C GLY A 141 7.76 -5.66 17.07
N ALA A 142 8.86 -6.37 16.78
CA ALA A 142 9.69 -6.08 15.62
C ALA A 142 8.92 -6.07 14.30
N ILE A 143 9.41 -5.27 13.38
CA ILE A 143 8.90 -5.19 12.00
C ILE A 143 9.92 -5.86 11.07
N VAL A 144 9.43 -6.72 10.18
CA VAL A 144 10.25 -7.34 9.14
C VAL A 144 9.84 -6.79 7.79
N ILE A 145 10.80 -6.28 7.02
CA ILE A 145 10.59 -5.75 5.67
C ILE A 145 11.34 -6.64 4.69
N LEU A 146 10.60 -7.30 3.81
CA LEU A 146 11.09 -8.15 2.75
C LEU A 146 11.05 -7.34 1.45
N ASN A 147 12.19 -6.76 1.07
CA ASN A 147 12.29 -5.81 -0.03
C ASN A 147 12.82 -6.48 -1.29
N HIS A 148 12.15 -6.28 -2.43
CA HIS A 148 12.49 -6.82 -3.74
C HIS A 148 12.52 -8.37 -3.75
N LEU A 149 11.54 -9.00 -3.10
CA LEU A 149 11.52 -10.45 -2.91
C LEU A 149 10.50 -11.16 -3.81
N CYS A 150 10.93 -12.26 -4.45
CA CYS A 150 10.02 -13.17 -5.15
C CYS A 150 9.16 -13.94 -4.13
N TYR A 151 7.91 -14.17 -4.46
CA TYR A 151 6.90 -14.92 -3.71
C TYR A 151 6.41 -14.29 -2.40
N ALA A 152 7.19 -13.42 -1.75
CA ALA A 152 6.91 -12.96 -0.39
C ALA A 152 5.61 -12.14 -0.29
N SER A 153 5.30 -11.29 -1.26
CA SER A 153 4.07 -10.49 -1.32
C SER A 153 2.90 -11.22 -1.99
N GLY A 154 3.14 -12.41 -2.52
CA GLY A 154 2.19 -13.17 -3.35
C GLY A 154 2.59 -13.23 -4.82
N ASN A 155 3.55 -12.42 -5.28
CA ASN A 155 4.03 -12.34 -6.65
C ASN A 155 4.63 -13.67 -7.16
N SER A 156 5.06 -13.69 -8.42
CA SER A 156 5.91 -14.72 -9.00
C SER A 156 7.31 -14.16 -9.27
N GLU A 157 8.24 -15.05 -9.45
CA GLU A 157 9.57 -14.75 -9.98
C GLU A 157 9.45 -14.22 -11.42
N PRO A 158 10.30 -13.26 -11.84
CA PRO A 158 10.32 -12.77 -13.21
C PRO A 158 10.44 -13.92 -14.23
N GLY A 159 9.58 -13.90 -15.25
CA GLY A 159 9.51 -14.96 -16.27
C GLY A 159 8.55 -16.11 -15.96
N ASN A 160 8.09 -16.27 -14.73
CA ASN A 160 7.07 -17.23 -14.36
C ASN A 160 5.65 -16.65 -14.54
N PRO A 161 4.63 -17.50 -14.80
CA PRO A 161 3.24 -17.06 -14.90
C PRO A 161 2.77 -16.34 -13.63
N GLN A 162 1.89 -15.35 -13.81
CA GLN A 162 1.22 -14.69 -12.68
C GLN A 162 0.43 -15.72 -11.86
N PRO A 163 0.47 -15.65 -10.52
CA PRO A 163 -0.29 -16.56 -9.69
C PRO A 163 -1.79 -16.26 -9.77
N THR A 164 -2.61 -17.25 -9.46
CA THR A 164 -4.02 -17.00 -9.16
C THR A 164 -4.15 -16.24 -7.84
N VAL A 165 -5.28 -15.56 -7.62
CA VAL A 165 -5.58 -14.86 -6.37
C VAL A 165 -5.38 -15.76 -5.14
N SER A 166 -5.87 -17.01 -5.22
CA SER A 166 -5.72 -17.98 -4.12
C SER A 166 -4.26 -18.31 -3.83
N VAL A 167 -3.46 -18.53 -4.86
CA VAL A 167 -2.02 -18.79 -4.72
C VAL A 167 -1.28 -17.59 -4.18
N ALA A 168 -1.61 -16.38 -4.64
CA ALA A 168 -1.01 -15.14 -4.15
C ALA A 168 -1.29 -14.91 -2.66
N ARG A 169 -2.53 -15.14 -2.23
CA ARG A 169 -2.92 -15.05 -0.80
C ARG A 169 -2.16 -16.06 0.05
N GLN A 170 -2.08 -17.30 -0.41
CA GLN A 170 -1.37 -18.38 0.29
C GLN A 170 0.13 -18.06 0.43
N ARG A 171 0.77 -17.53 -0.60
CA ARG A 171 2.19 -17.14 -0.57
C ARG A 171 2.46 -16.06 0.47
N ALA A 172 1.70 -14.97 0.47
CA ALA A 172 1.86 -13.88 1.42
C ALA A 172 1.68 -14.36 2.87
N ASP A 173 0.67 -15.18 3.13
CA ASP A 173 0.40 -15.76 4.45
C ASP A 173 1.52 -16.72 4.90
N ASN A 174 1.98 -17.61 4.02
CA ASN A 174 3.06 -18.55 4.33
C ASN A 174 4.36 -17.81 4.65
N TYR A 175 4.73 -16.84 3.80
CA TYR A 175 6.02 -16.16 3.95
C TYR A 175 6.14 -15.36 5.24
N ALA A 176 5.03 -14.79 5.71
CA ALA A 176 5.01 -14.03 6.95
C ALA A 176 5.06 -14.92 8.21
N ALA A 177 4.56 -16.15 8.14
CA ALA A 177 4.29 -17.01 9.31
C ALA A 177 5.52 -17.25 10.19
N GLY A 178 6.68 -17.54 9.60
CA GLY A 178 7.92 -17.81 10.34
C GLY A 178 8.41 -16.60 11.14
N PHE A 179 8.35 -15.41 10.56
CA PHE A 179 8.77 -14.16 11.20
C PHE A 179 7.80 -13.75 12.32
N LEU A 180 6.50 -13.90 12.10
CA LEU A 180 5.50 -13.64 13.14
C LEU A 180 5.69 -14.60 14.32
N LYS A 181 6.02 -15.87 14.07
CA LYS A 181 6.36 -16.85 15.12
C LYS A 181 7.63 -16.46 15.87
N ALA A 182 8.60 -15.82 15.22
CA ALA A 182 9.82 -15.30 15.84
C ALA A 182 9.58 -14.05 16.71
N GLY A 183 8.34 -13.55 16.78
CA GLY A 183 7.97 -12.41 17.62
C GLY A 183 7.77 -11.09 16.86
N ALA A 184 7.88 -11.07 15.53
CA ALA A 184 7.52 -9.90 14.75
C ALA A 184 6.03 -9.55 14.93
N SER A 185 5.73 -8.26 14.96
CA SER A 185 4.35 -7.74 14.95
C SER A 185 3.79 -7.63 13.56
N ALA A 186 4.65 -7.36 12.60
CA ALA A 186 4.26 -7.24 11.21
C ALA A 186 5.37 -7.66 10.25
N VAL A 187 4.96 -8.07 9.06
CA VAL A 187 5.82 -8.38 7.91
C VAL A 187 5.30 -7.59 6.73
N LEU A 188 6.11 -6.64 6.24
CA LEU A 188 5.89 -5.94 4.98
C LEU A 188 6.66 -6.68 3.90
N ALA A 189 6.02 -7.02 2.77
CA ALA A 189 6.70 -7.68 1.67
C ALA A 189 6.42 -6.92 0.36
N GLU A 190 7.51 -6.50 -0.28
CA GLU A 190 7.51 -5.77 -1.53
C GLU A 190 8.24 -6.59 -2.60
N GLY A 191 7.59 -6.81 -3.73
CA GLY A 191 8.22 -7.45 -4.89
C GLY A 191 9.06 -6.48 -5.72
N LEU A 192 8.94 -5.18 -5.42
CA LEU A 192 9.72 -4.07 -5.97
C LEU A 192 10.41 -3.33 -4.83
N ASN A 193 11.21 -2.28 -5.12
CA ASN A 193 11.84 -1.46 -4.08
C ASN A 193 10.82 -0.56 -3.38
N GLY A 194 11.06 -0.21 -2.12
CA GLY A 194 10.17 0.64 -1.31
C GLY A 194 10.56 0.74 0.16
N ALA A 195 11.53 -0.06 0.62
CA ALA A 195 11.88 -0.12 2.04
C ALA A 195 12.48 1.18 2.60
N GLU A 196 13.07 2.03 1.77
CA GLU A 196 13.57 3.36 2.16
C GLU A 196 12.44 4.29 2.58
N HIS A 197 11.28 4.23 1.93
CA HIS A 197 10.08 5.00 2.30
C HIS A 197 9.54 4.52 3.65
N TYR A 198 9.37 3.23 3.82
CA TYR A 198 8.95 2.65 5.10
C TYR A 198 9.89 3.01 6.24
N MET A 199 11.20 3.10 5.97
CA MET A 199 12.17 3.47 7.00
C MET A 199 11.96 4.89 7.50
N HIS A 200 11.61 5.84 6.61
CA HIS A 200 11.21 7.17 7.00
C HIS A 200 9.95 7.15 7.87
N ASP A 201 8.91 6.53 7.37
CA ASP A 201 7.58 6.56 7.99
C ASP A 201 7.51 5.84 9.33
N LEU A 202 8.27 4.74 9.49
CA LEU A 202 8.37 4.01 10.76
C LEU A 202 8.94 4.86 11.90
N PHE A 203 9.74 5.89 11.60
CA PHE A 203 10.38 6.72 12.62
C PHE A 203 9.87 8.16 12.68
N ALA A 204 9.25 8.66 11.61
CA ALA A 204 8.90 10.06 11.48
C ALA A 204 7.39 10.34 11.57
N THR A 205 6.54 9.28 11.56
CA THR A 205 5.08 9.43 11.58
C THR A 205 4.46 8.79 12.83
N HIS A 206 3.18 9.16 13.11
CA HIS A 206 2.39 8.65 14.22
C HIS A 206 1.12 7.99 13.67
N GLN A 207 1.28 6.86 12.96
CA GLN A 207 0.19 6.19 12.27
C GLN A 207 0.23 4.68 12.48
N THR A 208 -0.87 3.98 12.19
CA THR A 208 -0.83 2.52 12.17
C THR A 208 -0.02 2.03 10.97
N LEU A 209 0.57 0.84 11.07
CA LEU A 209 1.30 0.23 9.95
C LEU A 209 0.40 0.04 8.72
N GLU A 210 -0.88 -0.23 8.92
CA GLU A 210 -1.84 -0.34 7.81
C GLU A 210 -2.02 1.02 7.13
N GLN A 211 -2.19 2.11 7.89
CA GLN A 211 -2.31 3.46 7.32
C GLN A 211 -1.03 3.82 6.56
N MET A 212 0.14 3.65 7.19
CA MET A 212 1.44 3.85 6.55
C MET A 212 1.51 3.11 5.20
N TRP A 213 1.25 1.81 5.21
CA TRP A 213 1.34 0.97 4.02
C TRP A 213 0.32 1.35 2.93
N ARG A 214 -0.90 1.80 3.30
CA ARG A 214 -1.94 2.22 2.35
C ARG A 214 -1.69 3.59 1.72
N THR A 215 -1.00 4.49 2.43
CA THR A 215 -0.79 5.88 1.99
C THR A 215 0.51 6.10 1.23
N GLU A 216 1.32 5.05 1.08
CA GLU A 216 2.55 5.14 0.28
C GLU A 216 2.29 5.59 -1.16
N SER A 217 3.21 6.40 -1.68
CA SER A 217 3.11 6.99 -3.02
C SER A 217 3.05 5.96 -4.16
N PHE A 218 3.48 4.73 -3.90
CA PHE A 218 3.44 3.60 -4.83
C PHE A 218 2.31 2.60 -4.54
N ALA A 219 1.32 2.97 -3.72
CA ALA A 219 0.14 2.16 -3.50
C ALA A 219 -0.74 2.11 -4.76
N ASN A 220 -1.23 0.91 -5.09
CA ASN A 220 -2.09 0.71 -6.26
C ASN A 220 -3.56 1.06 -5.98
N GLY A 221 -3.97 1.06 -4.69
CA GLY A 221 -5.33 1.32 -4.26
C GLY A 221 -6.31 0.15 -4.43
N ASN A 222 -5.82 -1.05 -4.76
CA ASN A 222 -6.64 -2.26 -4.91
C ASN A 222 -6.61 -3.13 -3.64
N PHE A 223 -6.72 -2.48 -2.49
CA PHE A 223 -6.57 -3.12 -1.19
C PHE A 223 -7.58 -4.23 -0.93
N VAL A 224 -7.07 -5.39 -0.53
CA VAL A 224 -7.85 -6.52 -0.04
C VAL A 224 -7.25 -7.02 1.26
N SER A 225 -8.07 -7.56 2.15
CA SER A 225 -7.61 -8.18 3.40
C SER A 225 -8.29 -9.52 3.62
N PHE A 226 -7.63 -10.39 4.38
CA PHE A 226 -8.17 -11.69 4.78
C PHE A 226 -7.46 -12.15 6.07
N PRO A 227 -8.12 -12.97 6.90
CA PRO A 227 -7.48 -13.54 8.09
C PRO A 227 -6.35 -14.50 7.69
N SER A 228 -5.24 -14.46 8.42
CA SER A 228 -4.15 -15.43 8.25
C SER A 228 -4.63 -16.84 8.62
N THR A 229 -4.32 -17.80 7.77
CA THR A 229 -4.55 -19.24 8.06
C THR A 229 -3.38 -19.86 8.84
N ARG A 230 -2.21 -19.21 8.78
CA ARG A 230 -0.96 -19.68 9.40
C ARG A 230 -0.73 -19.11 10.79
N THR A 231 -1.18 -17.89 11.04
CA THR A 231 -1.00 -17.21 12.33
C THR A 231 -2.36 -16.74 12.84
N PRO A 232 -3.01 -17.50 13.75
CA PRO A 232 -4.30 -17.13 14.31
C PRO A 232 -4.29 -15.70 14.89
N GLY A 233 -5.29 -14.90 14.56
CA GLY A 233 -5.42 -13.51 14.97
C GLY A 233 -4.63 -12.50 14.13
N ALA A 234 -3.83 -12.94 13.16
CA ALA A 234 -3.19 -12.05 12.21
C ALA A 234 -4.08 -11.76 11.00
N THR A 235 -3.93 -10.58 10.42
CA THR A 235 -4.58 -10.16 9.18
C THR A 235 -3.53 -9.94 8.09
N VAL A 236 -3.82 -10.48 6.90
CA VAL A 236 -3.01 -10.28 5.70
C VAL A 236 -3.70 -9.26 4.80
N TYR A 237 -2.98 -8.25 4.37
CA TYR A 237 -3.38 -7.25 3.39
C TYR A 237 -2.58 -7.45 2.10
N GLN A 238 -3.21 -7.25 0.96
CA GLN A 238 -2.54 -7.20 -0.34
C GLN A 238 -3.05 -6.01 -1.14
N ASP A 239 -2.17 -5.44 -1.98
CA ASP A 239 -2.47 -4.33 -2.88
C ASP A 239 -1.98 -4.67 -4.29
N PRO A 240 -2.69 -5.55 -5.01
CA PRO A 240 -2.30 -5.94 -6.35
C PRO A 240 -2.47 -4.79 -7.36
N ASN A 241 -1.71 -4.82 -8.46
CA ASN A 241 -1.83 -3.83 -9.54
C ASN A 241 -3.23 -3.85 -10.17
N THR A 242 -3.87 -5.02 -10.20
CA THR A 242 -5.27 -5.22 -10.57
C THR A 242 -5.89 -6.25 -9.62
N PRO A 243 -7.21 -6.35 -9.48
CA PRO A 243 -7.85 -7.29 -8.56
C PRO A 243 -7.42 -8.76 -8.72
N THR A 244 -6.79 -9.12 -9.84
CA THR A 244 -6.43 -10.53 -10.15
C THR A 244 -4.97 -10.72 -10.56
N SER A 245 -4.14 -9.68 -10.55
CA SER A 245 -2.74 -9.78 -10.97
C SER A 245 -1.85 -8.69 -10.38
N GLY A 246 -0.53 -8.93 -10.42
CA GLY A 246 0.45 -7.97 -9.92
C GLY A 246 0.49 -7.87 -8.40
N PHE A 247 0.60 -9.00 -7.72
CA PHE A 247 0.62 -9.10 -6.25
C PHE A 247 2.00 -8.76 -5.70
N TYR A 248 2.45 -7.51 -5.91
CA TYR A 248 3.80 -7.08 -5.53
C TYR A 248 3.88 -6.45 -4.14
N ARG A 249 2.74 -6.23 -3.46
CA ARG A 249 2.70 -5.61 -2.15
C ARG A 249 1.81 -6.40 -1.20
N SER A 250 2.33 -6.69 0.00
CA SER A 250 1.54 -7.23 1.11
C SER A 250 2.03 -6.74 2.46
N LEU A 251 1.11 -6.69 3.41
CA LEU A 251 1.36 -6.44 4.82
C LEU A 251 0.65 -7.53 5.61
N THR A 252 1.37 -8.23 6.48
CA THR A 252 0.76 -9.15 7.45
C THR A 252 0.98 -8.60 8.84
N VAL A 253 -0.09 -8.31 9.57
CA VAL A 253 -0.05 -7.76 10.92
C VAL A 253 -0.59 -8.78 11.90
N ARG A 254 0.15 -9.06 12.97
CA ARG A 254 -0.20 -10.06 13.97
C ARG A 254 -1.35 -9.65 14.88
N THR A 255 -1.42 -8.37 15.22
CA THR A 255 -2.47 -7.76 16.04
C THR A 255 -2.84 -6.42 15.47
N PHE A 256 -4.05 -5.97 15.79
CA PHE A 256 -4.52 -4.65 15.41
C PHE A 256 -3.65 -3.54 16.01
N GLY A 257 -3.62 -2.36 15.37
CA GLY A 257 -3.09 -1.13 15.91
C GLY A 257 -1.59 -1.11 16.18
N VAL A 258 -0.79 -1.97 15.53
CA VAL A 258 0.66 -1.78 15.54
C VAL A 258 0.95 -0.44 14.89
N THR A 259 1.60 0.45 15.64
CA THR A 259 1.87 1.83 15.21
C THR A 259 3.35 2.03 14.92
N THR A 260 3.64 3.07 14.14
CA THR A 260 5.01 3.52 13.90
C THR A 260 5.71 3.94 15.20
N ASP A 261 4.95 4.46 16.18
CA ASP A 261 5.48 4.81 17.51
C ASP A 261 6.08 3.61 18.25
N GLU A 262 5.55 2.40 18.03
CA GLU A 262 6.10 1.20 18.63
C GLU A 262 7.53 0.91 18.16
N VAL A 263 7.88 1.29 16.96
CA VAL A 263 9.21 1.16 16.39
C VAL A 263 10.11 2.32 16.81
N ALA A 264 9.58 3.54 16.77
CA ALA A 264 10.31 4.76 17.13
C ALA A 264 10.59 4.84 18.64
N SER A 265 9.68 4.39 19.47
CA SER A 265 9.93 4.19 20.92
C SER A 265 10.83 2.97 21.14
N ALA A 266 12.06 3.13 20.78
CA ALA A 266 13.08 2.14 20.97
C ALA A 266 13.29 1.79 22.42
N GLY A 267 13.35 0.63 22.68
CA GLY A 267 13.42 0.08 24.01
C GLY A 267 12.07 -0.51 24.35
N TYR A 268 11.61 -1.40 23.45
CA TYR A 268 10.84 -2.56 23.86
C TYR A 268 11.69 -3.42 24.82
N GLY A 269 12.48 -2.74 25.69
CA GLY A 269 13.17 -3.36 26.81
C GLY A 269 12.11 -4.10 27.59
N ASP A 270 12.29 -5.40 27.70
CA ASP A 270 11.74 -6.16 28.79
C ASP A 270 12.06 -5.36 30.08
N THR A 271 11.05 -4.78 30.72
CA THR A 271 11.20 -4.04 31.94
C THR A 271 11.43 -4.99 33.13
N SER A 272 11.24 -6.30 32.94
CA SER A 272 11.46 -7.36 33.91
C SER A 272 12.95 -7.65 34.21
N VAL A 273 13.83 -6.66 34.14
CA VAL A 273 15.27 -6.85 34.39
C VAL A 273 15.56 -6.76 35.86
N ASN A 274 16.02 -7.87 36.42
CA ASN A 274 16.53 -7.86 37.79
C ASN A 274 17.79 -6.99 37.89
N PRO A 275 17.82 -6.00 38.79
CA PRO A 275 19.02 -5.21 39.02
C PRO A 275 20.15 -6.10 39.59
N THR A 276 21.40 -5.69 39.40
CA THR A 276 22.57 -6.39 39.90
C THR A 276 22.88 -6.06 41.36
N THR A 277 22.26 -5.00 41.88
CA THR A 277 22.44 -4.53 43.28
C THR A 277 21.08 -4.26 43.90
N LEU A 278 20.95 -4.50 45.21
CA LEU A 278 19.77 -4.10 45.96
C LEU A 278 19.61 -2.58 45.91
N THR A 279 18.40 -2.15 45.55
CA THR A 279 17.98 -0.75 45.63
C THR A 279 16.85 -0.63 46.64
N VAL A 280 16.87 0.44 47.44
CA VAL A 280 15.84 0.70 48.45
C VAL A 280 15.30 2.10 48.25
N PRO A 281 14.00 2.29 48.00
CA PRO A 281 12.99 1.22 47.87
C PRO A 281 13.19 0.34 46.64
N GLY A 282 12.68 -0.91 46.65
CA GLY A 282 12.80 -1.84 45.55
C GLY A 282 12.17 -3.21 45.87
N ASN A 283 12.48 -4.22 45.08
CA ASN A 283 12.01 -5.59 45.28
C ASN A 283 13.18 -6.56 45.46
N ALA A 284 12.94 -7.58 46.23
CA ALA A 284 13.91 -8.64 46.47
C ALA A 284 13.24 -10.01 46.66
N GLN A 285 14.04 -11.06 46.57
CA GLN A 285 13.65 -12.42 46.92
C GLN A 285 14.59 -12.99 47.95
N VAL A 286 14.06 -13.69 48.94
CA VAL A 286 14.85 -14.40 49.95
C VAL A 286 15.62 -15.52 49.27
N THR A 287 16.95 -15.57 49.52
CA THR A 287 17.89 -16.56 48.94
C THR A 287 18.29 -17.66 49.89
N VAL A 288 18.10 -17.48 51.19
CA VAL A 288 18.47 -18.39 52.25
C VAL A 288 17.22 -18.96 52.89
N ASP A 289 17.18 -20.28 53.10
CA ASP A 289 16.04 -20.92 53.76
C ASP A 289 16.03 -20.60 55.26
N GLY A 290 14.85 -20.18 55.74
CA GLY A 290 14.71 -19.78 57.14
C GLY A 290 15.45 -18.48 57.49
N ALA A 291 15.59 -17.56 56.54
CA ALA A 291 16.25 -16.26 56.74
C ALA A 291 15.66 -15.50 57.94
N PRO A 292 16.46 -14.94 58.83
CA PRO A 292 15.97 -14.25 60.04
C PRO A 292 15.14 -13.00 59.69
N LEU A 293 14.00 -12.84 60.39
CA LEU A 293 13.17 -11.62 60.33
C LEU A 293 13.16 -10.99 61.74
N TYR A 294 13.58 -9.75 61.85
CA TYR A 294 13.62 -8.98 63.11
C TYR A 294 12.41 -8.06 63.16
N GLY A 295 11.59 -8.18 64.19
CA GLY A 295 10.36 -7.40 64.37
C GLY A 295 10.60 -5.94 64.73
N ASP A 296 11.74 -5.66 65.41
CA ASP A 296 12.22 -4.30 65.68
C ASP A 296 13.75 -4.26 65.70
N LEU A 297 14.32 -3.05 65.76
CA LEU A 297 15.75 -2.83 65.72
C LEU A 297 16.37 -2.77 67.15
N THR A 298 15.60 -2.96 68.24
CA THR A 298 16.07 -2.84 69.58
C THR A 298 16.82 -4.09 70.05
N ASN A 299 16.57 -5.23 69.39
CA ASN A 299 17.22 -6.50 69.68
C ASN A 299 17.56 -7.31 68.43
N VAL A 300 18.49 -6.83 67.60
CA VAL A 300 18.93 -7.43 66.33
C VAL A 300 19.63 -8.79 66.50
N GLY A 301 19.91 -9.20 67.72
CA GLY A 301 20.50 -10.53 68.06
C GLY A 301 19.48 -11.66 68.15
N THR A 302 18.18 -11.39 68.17
CA THR A 302 17.12 -12.41 68.31
C THR A 302 16.02 -12.19 67.25
N PRO A 303 15.96 -13.04 66.23
CA PRO A 303 14.90 -12.92 65.19
C PRO A 303 13.53 -13.17 65.87
N SER A 304 12.51 -12.40 65.38
CA SER A 304 11.11 -12.60 65.80
C SER A 304 10.48 -13.82 65.09
N SER A 305 10.97 -14.11 63.91
CA SER A 305 10.53 -15.22 63.04
C SER A 305 11.56 -15.49 61.93
N THR A 306 11.27 -16.45 61.07
CA THR A 306 12.08 -16.73 59.88
C THR A 306 11.22 -16.68 58.62
N VAL A 307 11.83 -16.34 57.49
CA VAL A 307 11.20 -16.23 56.20
C VAL A 307 11.74 -17.31 55.25
N PRO A 308 10.89 -18.09 54.57
CA PRO A 308 11.32 -19.14 53.65
C PRO A 308 12.05 -18.59 52.43
N VAL A 309 12.97 -19.39 51.89
CA VAL A 309 13.61 -19.12 50.58
C VAL A 309 12.57 -18.97 49.48
N GLY A 310 12.79 -18.06 48.58
CA GLY A 310 11.87 -17.78 47.48
C GLY A 310 10.77 -16.78 47.80
N THR A 311 10.60 -16.37 49.07
CA THR A 311 9.61 -15.34 49.47
C THR A 311 9.91 -14.03 48.75
N ARG A 312 8.86 -13.42 48.14
CA ARG A 312 8.93 -12.13 47.44
C ARG A 312 8.68 -10.99 48.40
N LEU A 313 9.56 -10.00 48.41
CA LEU A 313 9.56 -8.90 49.36
C LEU A 313 9.64 -7.53 48.64
N LYS A 314 8.94 -6.54 49.19
CA LYS A 314 9.20 -5.11 48.96
C LYS A 314 10.24 -4.64 49.97
N LEU A 315 11.24 -3.91 49.51
CA LEU A 315 12.22 -3.22 50.31
C LEU A 315 11.76 -1.79 50.54
N ILE A 316 11.61 -1.38 51.81
CA ILE A 316 10.99 -0.10 52.16
C ILE A 316 12.06 0.95 52.43
N GLU A 317 12.95 0.67 53.40
CA GLU A 317 14.06 1.55 53.74
C GLU A 317 15.27 0.74 54.24
N THR A 318 16.46 1.37 54.22
CA THR A 318 17.67 0.80 54.83
C THR A 318 17.76 1.24 56.29
N ALA A 319 17.85 0.31 57.20
CA ALA A 319 18.03 0.59 58.60
C ALA A 319 19.39 1.26 58.89
N THR A 320 19.44 2.07 59.93
CA THR A 320 20.68 2.67 60.42
C THR A 320 21.53 1.65 61.21
N GLN A 321 20.94 0.53 61.60
CA GLN A 321 21.57 -0.52 62.37
C GLN A 321 21.99 -1.68 61.46
N THR A 322 22.98 -2.44 61.93
CA THR A 322 23.49 -3.62 61.22
C THR A 322 23.29 -4.87 62.05
N THR A 323 23.39 -6.05 61.42
CA THR A 323 23.48 -7.32 62.12
C THR A 323 24.74 -7.35 63.01
N PRO A 324 24.87 -8.32 64.00
CA PRO A 324 26.08 -8.51 64.77
C PRO A 324 27.32 -8.75 63.89
N GLU A 325 27.17 -9.30 62.73
CA GLU A 325 28.23 -9.56 61.75
C GLU A 325 28.59 -8.30 60.93
N GLY A 326 27.83 -7.21 61.08
CA GLY A 326 28.05 -5.91 60.38
C GLY A 326 27.36 -5.76 59.05
N HIS A 327 26.41 -6.64 58.70
CA HIS A 327 25.64 -6.51 57.45
C HIS A 327 24.52 -5.49 57.61
N ALA A 328 24.17 -4.83 56.49
CA ALA A 328 23.08 -3.89 56.45
C ALA A 328 21.71 -4.60 56.64
N LEU A 329 20.84 -3.99 57.44
CA LEU A 329 19.46 -4.42 57.59
C LEU A 329 18.54 -3.57 56.70
N VAL A 330 17.55 -4.20 56.09
CA VAL A 330 16.56 -3.58 55.24
C VAL A 330 15.16 -3.88 55.78
N GLU A 331 14.31 -2.86 55.90
CA GLU A 331 12.89 -3.02 56.18
C GLU A 331 12.20 -3.67 54.99
N VAL A 332 11.44 -4.74 55.26
CA VAL A 332 10.79 -5.55 54.24
C VAL A 332 9.30 -5.73 54.54
N GLN A 333 8.53 -5.90 53.45
CA GLN A 333 7.14 -6.33 53.47
C GLN A 333 6.94 -7.44 52.44
N GLY A 334 6.27 -8.51 52.83
CA GLY A 334 5.93 -9.61 51.93
C GLY A 334 4.95 -9.15 50.81
N ILE A 335 5.23 -9.53 49.59
CA ILE A 335 4.34 -9.24 48.43
C ILE A 335 3.13 -10.16 48.46
N ASP A 336 3.36 -11.47 48.64
CA ASP A 336 2.29 -12.48 48.65
C ASP A 336 1.60 -12.59 50.01
N ASP A 337 2.33 -12.31 51.08
CA ASP A 337 1.84 -12.32 52.45
C ASP A 337 2.20 -10.99 53.15
N PRO A 338 1.31 -10.00 53.17
CA PRO A 338 1.56 -8.71 53.81
C PRO A 338 1.79 -8.77 55.33
N SER A 339 1.56 -9.93 55.96
CA SER A 339 1.87 -10.12 57.41
C SER A 339 3.37 -10.27 57.68
N ILE A 340 4.16 -10.57 56.66
CA ILE A 340 5.62 -10.60 56.78
C ILE A 340 6.10 -9.15 56.73
N THR A 341 6.38 -8.56 57.88
CA THR A 341 6.90 -7.20 58.03
C THR A 341 8.01 -7.18 59.10
N GLY A 342 9.07 -6.42 58.85
CA GLY A 342 10.22 -6.31 59.78
C GLY A 342 11.51 -6.03 59.03
N PHE A 343 12.64 -6.36 59.60
CA PHE A 343 13.96 -6.12 59.06
C PHE A 343 14.67 -7.43 58.71
N MET A 344 15.38 -7.48 57.62
CA MET A 344 16.15 -8.63 57.13
C MET A 344 17.58 -8.22 56.77
N ASP A 345 18.52 -9.17 56.91
CA ASP A 345 19.89 -9.00 56.41
C ASP A 345 19.87 -8.86 54.86
N ALA A 346 20.48 -7.81 54.38
CA ALA A 346 20.55 -7.53 52.93
C ALA A 346 21.32 -8.61 52.15
N THR A 347 22.20 -9.38 52.81
CA THR A 347 22.95 -10.49 52.21
C THR A 347 22.10 -11.73 51.95
N ASP A 348 20.96 -11.86 52.65
CA ASP A 348 19.99 -12.94 52.46
C ASP A 348 19.01 -12.66 51.29
N LEU A 349 19.17 -11.52 50.61
CA LEU A 349 18.25 -11.02 49.63
C LEU A 349 18.91 -10.90 48.24
N ALA A 350 18.26 -11.39 47.23
CA ALA A 350 18.62 -11.10 45.83
C ALA A 350 17.72 -10.01 45.25
N PRO A 351 18.28 -8.99 44.60
CA PRO A 351 17.49 -7.93 43.97
C PRO A 351 16.57 -8.50 42.89
N ARG A 352 15.40 -7.90 42.76
CA ARG A 352 14.41 -8.26 41.78
C ARG A 352 13.90 -6.98 41.08
N ASP A 353 13.21 -7.18 40.01
CA ASP A 353 12.64 -6.09 39.24
C ASP A 353 11.79 -5.16 40.11
N SER A 354 12.05 -3.87 40.01
CA SER A 354 11.36 -2.80 40.71
C SER A 354 10.81 -1.73 39.76
N THR A 355 10.78 -2.04 38.47
CA THR A 355 10.34 -1.13 37.40
C THR A 355 8.89 -1.42 37.04
N PRO A 356 7.97 -0.47 37.19
CA PRO A 356 6.59 -0.69 36.73
C PRO A 356 6.51 -1.07 35.26
N PRO A 357 5.58 -1.95 34.87
CA PRO A 357 5.32 -2.24 33.48
C PRO A 357 4.78 -1.00 32.74
N ASN A 358 4.76 -1.04 31.42
CA ASN A 358 4.05 -0.06 30.61
C ASN A 358 2.97 -0.74 29.76
N VAL A 359 1.83 -0.07 29.59
CA VAL A 359 0.84 -0.41 28.56
C VAL A 359 1.31 0.24 27.26
N ARG A 360 1.89 -0.52 26.36
CA ARG A 360 2.50 -0.01 25.12
C ARG A 360 1.48 0.41 24.10
N ALA A 361 0.45 -0.38 23.91
CA ALA A 361 -0.60 -0.11 22.97
C ALA A 361 -1.92 -0.66 23.48
N ILE A 362 -2.98 0.09 23.25
CA ILE A 362 -4.36 -0.40 23.28
C ILE A 362 -4.90 -0.31 21.87
N ASP A 363 -5.58 -1.37 21.42
CA ASP A 363 -6.18 -1.41 20.11
C ASP A 363 -7.65 -1.78 20.19
N VAL A 364 -8.45 -0.99 19.52
CA VAL A 364 -9.89 -1.17 19.35
C VAL A 364 -10.28 -1.11 17.85
N GLY A 365 -9.37 -1.50 16.97
CA GLY A 365 -9.58 -1.46 15.52
C GLY A 365 -9.89 -0.04 15.02
N VAL A 366 -10.98 0.12 14.26
CA VAL A 366 -11.43 1.44 13.79
C VAL A 366 -12.04 2.31 14.90
N GLY A 367 -12.20 1.77 16.10
CA GLY A 367 -12.76 2.49 17.25
C GLY A 367 -14.28 2.66 17.25
N THR A 368 -14.95 2.25 16.19
CA THR A 368 -16.40 2.35 16.03
C THR A 368 -16.97 1.01 15.57
N PHE A 369 -18.14 0.62 16.08
CA PHE A 369 -18.80 -0.63 15.70
C PHE A 369 -20.32 -0.58 15.97
N SER A 370 -21.09 -1.50 15.38
CA SER A 370 -22.54 -1.53 15.43
C SER A 370 -23.06 -2.88 15.92
N PRO A 371 -23.38 -3.05 17.20
CA PRO A 371 -23.91 -4.31 17.76
C PRO A 371 -25.40 -4.50 17.45
N ASN A 372 -25.81 -4.35 16.17
CA ASN A 372 -27.19 -4.40 15.72
C ASN A 372 -27.66 -5.83 15.34
N GLY A 373 -26.74 -6.80 15.24
CA GLY A 373 -27.04 -8.21 14.97
C GLY A 373 -27.23 -8.53 13.48
N ASP A 374 -26.79 -7.69 12.56
CA ASP A 374 -26.90 -7.90 11.11
C ASP A 374 -25.74 -8.71 10.51
N GLY A 375 -24.73 -9.04 11.32
CA GLY A 375 -23.52 -9.77 10.92
C GLY A 375 -22.41 -8.87 10.40
N GLN A 376 -22.54 -7.54 10.52
CA GLN A 376 -21.55 -6.56 10.06
C GLN A 376 -21.19 -5.61 11.21
N GLY A 377 -19.92 -5.62 11.61
CA GLY A 377 -19.49 -4.72 12.68
C GLY A 377 -20.11 -4.99 14.06
N ASP A 378 -20.69 -6.17 14.30
CA ASP A 378 -21.36 -6.54 15.56
C ASP A 378 -20.43 -6.65 16.76
N THR A 379 -19.13 -6.72 16.53
CA THR A 379 -18.12 -6.83 17.58
C THR A 379 -16.93 -5.93 17.25
N ILE A 380 -16.27 -5.45 18.29
CA ILE A 380 -15.04 -4.69 18.16
C ILE A 380 -13.87 -5.45 18.82
N PRO A 381 -12.69 -5.53 18.18
CA PRO A 381 -11.52 -6.10 18.81
C PRO A 381 -11.11 -5.23 20.01
N VAL A 382 -10.64 -5.88 21.06
CA VAL A 382 -10.07 -5.23 22.25
C VAL A 382 -8.76 -5.92 22.56
N ALA A 383 -7.65 -5.21 22.41
CA ALA A 383 -6.32 -5.75 22.65
C ALA A 383 -5.43 -4.76 23.39
N ALA A 384 -4.44 -5.26 24.12
CA ALA A 384 -3.35 -4.46 24.65
C ALA A 384 -2.04 -5.24 24.71
N ARG A 385 -0.93 -4.49 24.68
CA ARG A 385 0.43 -5.02 24.84
C ARG A 385 1.11 -4.35 26.01
N PHE A 386 1.95 -5.12 26.67
CA PHE A 386 2.73 -4.69 27.82
C PHE A 386 4.22 -4.87 27.56
N THR A 387 5.04 -4.16 28.31
CA THR A 387 6.50 -4.26 28.24
C THR A 387 7.03 -5.60 28.74
N GLU A 388 6.25 -6.31 29.53
CA GLU A 388 6.61 -7.55 30.20
C GLU A 388 5.38 -8.42 30.47
N THR A 389 5.57 -9.56 31.14
CA THR A 389 4.45 -10.36 31.64
C THR A 389 3.84 -9.70 32.87
N VAL A 390 2.56 -9.36 32.78
CA VAL A 390 1.81 -8.65 33.83
C VAL A 390 0.53 -9.37 34.19
N ASN A 391 0.00 -9.07 35.38
CA ASN A 391 -1.42 -9.26 35.69
C ASN A 391 -2.17 -8.04 35.21
N TRP A 392 -3.06 -8.22 34.22
CA TRP A 392 -3.79 -7.14 33.59
C TRP A 392 -5.28 -7.20 33.90
N THR A 393 -5.93 -6.05 33.91
CA THR A 393 -7.38 -5.89 33.95
C THR A 393 -7.80 -4.89 32.89
N ALA A 394 -8.75 -5.30 32.03
CA ALA A 394 -9.38 -4.46 31.01
C ALA A 394 -10.84 -4.24 31.38
N GLN A 395 -11.32 -2.99 31.35
CA GLN A 395 -12.68 -2.60 31.71
C GLN A 395 -13.25 -1.64 30.68
N ILE A 396 -14.52 -1.81 30.31
CA ILE A 396 -15.25 -0.85 29.50
C ILE A 396 -16.32 -0.19 30.34
N ARG A 397 -16.36 1.16 30.32
CA ARG A 397 -17.29 1.99 31.06
C ARG A 397 -18.05 2.94 30.13
N ASN A 398 -19.30 3.24 30.48
CA ASN A 398 -20.05 4.29 29.80
C ASN A 398 -19.64 5.69 30.29
N ALA A 399 -20.15 6.73 29.66
CA ALA A 399 -19.89 8.12 30.00
C ALA A 399 -20.25 8.50 31.47
N GLY A 400 -21.19 7.78 32.09
CA GLY A 400 -21.52 7.92 33.50
C GLY A 400 -20.61 7.18 34.45
N GLY A 401 -19.54 6.50 33.95
CA GLY A 401 -18.60 5.74 34.74
C GLY A 401 -19.05 4.33 35.14
N THR A 402 -20.24 3.91 34.71
CA THR A 402 -20.74 2.55 34.99
C THR A 402 -19.94 1.52 34.21
N GLN A 403 -19.43 0.51 34.89
CA GLN A 403 -18.72 -0.60 34.28
C GLN A 403 -19.71 -1.56 33.60
N LEU A 404 -19.48 -1.83 32.33
CA LEU A 404 -20.33 -2.68 31.50
C LEU A 404 -19.67 -4.02 31.16
N TRP A 405 -18.35 -4.05 31.10
CA TRP A 405 -17.57 -5.23 30.77
C TRP A 405 -16.23 -5.21 31.51
N GLN A 406 -15.72 -6.38 31.85
CA GLN A 406 -14.41 -6.55 32.43
C GLN A 406 -13.84 -7.92 32.06
N GLN A 407 -12.55 -7.94 31.83
CA GLN A 407 -11.74 -9.16 31.73
C GLN A 407 -10.40 -8.95 32.41
N SER A 408 -9.83 -10.01 33.00
CA SER A 408 -8.52 -10.00 33.65
C SER A 408 -7.76 -11.26 33.27
N GLY A 409 -6.44 -11.18 33.32
CA GLY A 409 -5.56 -12.32 33.02
C GLY A 409 -4.10 -12.00 33.29
N THR A 410 -3.22 -12.92 32.88
CA THR A 410 -1.76 -12.77 33.00
C THR A 410 -1.13 -12.98 31.64
N GLY A 411 -0.17 -12.12 31.27
CA GLY A 411 0.56 -12.21 29.99
C GLY A 411 1.13 -10.86 29.55
N SER A 412 1.96 -10.87 28.51
CA SER A 412 2.50 -9.65 27.89
C SER A 412 1.60 -9.09 26.78
N ILE A 413 0.56 -9.83 26.41
CA ILE A 413 -0.45 -9.46 25.41
C ILE A 413 -1.79 -10.04 25.87
N PHE A 414 -2.88 -9.27 25.69
CA PHE A 414 -4.22 -9.84 25.66
C PHE A 414 -4.93 -9.41 24.39
N GLN A 415 -5.85 -10.25 23.92
CA GLN A 415 -6.70 -9.97 22.77
C GLN A 415 -8.04 -10.66 22.96
N THR A 416 -9.11 -9.93 22.75
CA THR A 416 -10.48 -10.41 22.85
C THR A 416 -11.39 -9.59 21.92
N GLN A 417 -12.69 -9.84 21.99
CA GLN A 417 -13.71 -9.03 21.32
C GLN A 417 -14.77 -8.59 22.32
N TRP A 418 -15.24 -7.36 22.19
CA TRP A 418 -16.40 -6.86 22.88
C TRP A 418 -17.59 -6.79 21.92
N SER A 419 -18.69 -7.41 22.34
CA SER A 419 -19.91 -7.49 21.53
C SER A 419 -20.86 -6.30 21.73
N GLY A 420 -20.55 -5.36 22.63
CA GLY A 420 -21.48 -4.29 22.99
C GLY A 420 -22.77 -4.75 23.68
N LEU A 421 -22.85 -6.01 24.09
CA LEU A 421 -24.05 -6.55 24.73
C LEU A 421 -23.88 -6.60 26.25
N VAL A 422 -24.89 -6.12 26.98
CA VAL A 422 -25.03 -6.30 28.43
C VAL A 422 -26.30 -7.10 28.68
N ASN A 423 -26.15 -8.30 29.27
CA ASN A 423 -27.25 -9.26 29.45
C ASN A 423 -28.01 -9.57 28.16
N GLY A 424 -27.30 -9.64 27.02
CA GLY A 424 -27.88 -9.92 25.71
C GLY A 424 -28.57 -8.74 25.03
N THR A 425 -28.55 -7.54 25.62
CA THR A 425 -29.10 -6.32 25.05
C THR A 425 -27.98 -5.39 24.59
N PRO A 426 -28.05 -4.84 23.36
CA PRO A 426 -27.08 -3.85 22.89
C PRO A 426 -27.06 -2.62 23.80
N VAL A 427 -25.84 -2.12 24.05
CA VAL A 427 -25.66 -0.85 24.76
C VAL A 427 -26.09 0.31 23.84
N PRO A 428 -26.60 1.44 24.39
CA PRO A 428 -26.99 2.60 23.58
C PRO A 428 -25.83 3.16 22.74
N ASP A 429 -26.15 3.83 21.64
CA ASP A 429 -25.19 4.60 20.87
C ASP A 429 -24.49 5.64 21.72
N GLY A 430 -23.19 5.82 21.48
CA GLY A 430 -22.38 6.78 22.23
C GLY A 430 -20.94 6.33 22.44
N THR A 431 -20.22 7.13 23.21
CA THR A 431 -18.80 6.88 23.51
C THR A 431 -18.63 6.12 24.80
N TYR A 432 -17.82 5.09 24.78
CA TYR A 432 -17.41 4.24 25.87
C TYR A 432 -15.90 4.36 26.06
N THR A 433 -15.42 4.10 27.27
CA THR A 433 -13.99 4.14 27.58
C THR A 433 -13.51 2.76 27.97
N LEU A 434 -12.59 2.21 27.18
CA LEU A 434 -11.77 1.08 27.56
C LEU A 434 -10.64 1.59 28.46
N THR A 435 -10.47 0.97 29.62
CA THR A 435 -9.34 1.19 30.53
C THR A 435 -8.60 -0.13 30.69
N VAL A 436 -7.30 -0.11 30.45
CA VAL A 436 -6.41 -1.25 30.69
C VAL A 436 -5.46 -0.88 31.80
N SER A 437 -5.37 -1.73 32.82
CA SER A 437 -4.47 -1.60 33.98
C SER A 437 -3.58 -2.84 34.08
N ALA A 438 -2.31 -2.65 34.36
CA ALA A 438 -1.31 -3.71 34.44
C ALA A 438 -0.42 -3.55 35.65
N VAL A 439 -0.21 -4.65 36.35
CA VAL A 439 0.74 -4.80 37.48
C VAL A 439 1.66 -5.96 37.12
N ASP A 440 2.97 -5.81 37.27
CA ASP A 440 3.90 -6.88 36.97
C ASP A 440 3.84 -8.03 38.03
N LEU A 441 4.66 -9.06 37.84
CA LEU A 441 4.72 -10.20 38.76
C LEU A 441 5.41 -9.86 40.09
N TRP A 442 6.02 -8.68 40.23
CA TRP A 442 6.65 -8.15 41.43
C TRP A 442 5.80 -7.05 42.09
N ASP A 443 4.55 -6.89 41.69
CA ASP A 443 3.59 -5.91 42.20
C ASP A 443 4.06 -4.46 42.00
N ASN A 444 4.83 -4.22 40.92
CA ASN A 444 5.12 -2.86 40.45
C ASN A 444 3.97 -2.35 39.56
N GLY A 445 3.55 -1.13 39.78
CA GLY A 445 2.41 -0.52 39.07
C GLY A 445 1.33 -0.03 40.03
N PRO A 446 0.08 0.15 39.57
CA PRO A 446 -0.41 -0.19 38.21
C PRO A 446 -0.03 0.83 37.14
N ALA A 447 0.35 0.36 35.96
CA ALA A 447 0.35 1.15 34.74
C ALA A 447 -1.05 1.13 34.14
N THR A 448 -1.56 2.29 33.68
CA THR A 448 -2.93 2.40 33.16
C THR A 448 -2.94 3.17 31.85
N SER A 449 -3.74 2.71 30.90
CA SER A 449 -3.98 3.41 29.65
C SER A 449 -5.45 3.31 29.25
N THR A 450 -5.96 4.26 28.44
CA THR A 450 -7.37 4.34 28.08
C THR A 450 -7.54 4.59 26.58
N GLN A 451 -8.62 4.04 26.01
CA GLN A 451 -9.02 4.23 24.63
C GLN A 451 -10.54 4.41 24.51
N ALA A 452 -10.97 5.33 23.64
CA ALA A 452 -12.39 5.51 23.36
C ALA A 452 -12.89 4.43 22.37
N ILE A 453 -14.13 3.98 22.59
CA ILE A 453 -14.89 3.11 21.69
C ILE A 453 -16.20 3.81 21.40
N VAL A 454 -16.62 3.86 20.13
CA VAL A 454 -17.91 4.42 19.72
C VAL A 454 -18.85 3.28 19.31
N VAL A 455 -20.02 3.27 19.90
CA VAL A 455 -21.15 2.43 19.45
C VAL A 455 -22.04 3.32 18.60
N ASP A 456 -22.29 2.87 17.38
CA ASP A 456 -23.12 3.57 16.40
C ASP A 456 -23.95 2.57 15.61
N THR A 457 -25.26 2.56 15.82
CA THR A 457 -26.21 1.68 15.12
C THR A 457 -27.06 2.41 14.08
N VAL A 458 -26.77 3.71 13.86
CA VAL A 458 -27.52 4.54 12.91
C VAL A 458 -26.87 4.43 11.53
N ALA A 459 -27.62 3.91 10.57
CA ALA A 459 -27.13 3.81 9.20
C ALA A 459 -27.01 5.20 8.54
N PRO A 460 -25.92 5.47 7.79
CA PRO A 460 -25.73 6.73 7.08
C PRO A 460 -26.75 6.91 5.95
N ILE A 461 -26.95 8.14 5.53
CA ILE A 461 -27.72 8.46 4.32
C ILE A 461 -26.79 9.01 3.24
N LEU A 462 -27.17 8.78 1.99
CA LEU A 462 -26.48 9.36 0.84
C LEU A 462 -27.01 10.79 0.62
N ASP A 463 -26.25 11.80 1.04
CA ASP A 463 -26.65 13.22 0.96
C ASP A 463 -26.75 13.69 -0.49
N SER A 464 -25.84 13.23 -1.34
CA SER A 464 -25.89 13.52 -2.77
C SER A 464 -25.30 12.39 -3.61
N LEU A 465 -25.83 12.23 -4.82
CA LEU A 465 -25.27 11.40 -5.88
C LEU A 465 -25.45 12.13 -7.19
N THR A 466 -24.43 12.89 -7.58
CA THR A 466 -24.44 13.70 -8.80
C THR A 466 -23.78 12.96 -9.96
N PRO A 467 -24.36 12.96 -11.18
CA PRO A 467 -23.67 12.43 -12.35
C PRO A 467 -22.37 13.18 -12.59
N GLY A 468 -21.34 12.48 -13.04
CA GLY A 468 -20.12 13.10 -13.57
C GLY A 468 -20.39 13.93 -14.84
N VAL A 469 -19.44 13.98 -15.74
CA VAL A 469 -19.40 14.93 -16.87
C VAL A 469 -20.61 14.89 -17.82
N ASP A 470 -21.47 13.85 -17.80
CA ASP A 470 -22.62 13.74 -18.71
C ASP A 470 -23.84 13.13 -18.02
N PRO A 471 -24.96 13.87 -17.96
CA PRO A 471 -26.22 13.38 -17.35
C PRO A 471 -26.94 12.32 -18.20
N THR A 472 -26.47 12.04 -19.43
CA THR A 472 -27.08 10.99 -20.26
C THR A 472 -26.64 9.61 -19.75
N ALA A 473 -27.64 8.77 -19.50
CA ALA A 473 -27.50 7.48 -18.88
C ALA A 473 -26.86 6.39 -19.78
N TRP A 474 -25.90 6.71 -20.65
CA TRP A 474 -25.22 5.75 -21.49
C TRP A 474 -23.72 6.05 -21.66
N PHE A 475 -22.94 4.99 -21.89
CA PHE A 475 -21.50 5.10 -22.17
C PHE A 475 -21.05 3.98 -23.12
N SER A 476 -19.87 4.17 -23.74
CA SER A 476 -19.33 3.27 -24.74
C SER A 476 -17.84 2.98 -24.48
N PRO A 477 -17.52 1.96 -23.69
CA PRO A 477 -16.14 1.63 -23.32
C PRO A 477 -15.39 1.00 -24.50
N ASN A 478 -15.05 1.79 -25.49
CA ASN A 478 -14.49 1.39 -26.78
C ASN A 478 -13.02 1.82 -26.97
N GLY A 479 -12.49 2.68 -26.08
CA GLY A 479 -11.11 3.16 -26.08
C GLY A 479 -10.83 4.31 -27.03
N ASP A 480 -11.86 5.09 -27.42
CA ASP A 480 -11.70 6.25 -28.31
C ASP A 480 -11.50 7.57 -27.56
N GLY A 481 -11.57 7.54 -26.23
CA GLY A 481 -11.43 8.70 -25.34
C GLY A 481 -12.73 9.48 -25.15
N TRP A 482 -13.87 8.99 -25.68
CA TRP A 482 -15.16 9.63 -25.53
C TRP A 482 -16.20 8.67 -24.94
N ARG A 483 -16.69 9.01 -23.73
CA ARG A 483 -17.64 8.17 -22.97
C ARG A 483 -17.15 6.74 -22.71
N ASP A 484 -15.87 6.53 -22.54
CA ASP A 484 -15.31 5.21 -22.21
C ASP A 484 -15.65 4.75 -20.80
N THR A 485 -16.01 5.69 -19.95
CA THR A 485 -16.46 5.44 -18.56
C THR A 485 -17.73 6.22 -18.27
N ILE A 486 -18.46 5.76 -17.26
CA ILE A 486 -19.54 6.52 -16.66
C ILE A 486 -19.24 6.68 -15.16
N GLY A 487 -19.49 7.86 -14.60
CA GLY A 487 -19.11 8.15 -13.23
C GLY A 487 -20.09 9.04 -12.50
N TRP A 488 -19.94 9.07 -11.19
CA TRP A 488 -20.68 9.88 -10.24
C TRP A 488 -19.79 10.40 -9.15
N THR A 489 -20.22 11.51 -8.55
CA THR A 489 -19.72 12.01 -7.30
C THR A 489 -20.76 11.73 -6.23
N GLY A 490 -20.40 10.99 -5.20
CA GLY A 490 -21.28 10.67 -4.08
C GLY A 490 -20.79 11.28 -2.76
N ASP A 491 -21.72 11.65 -1.89
CA ASP A 491 -21.45 12.19 -0.57
C ASP A 491 -22.34 11.52 0.48
N ASN A 492 -21.76 11.16 1.61
CA ASN A 492 -22.45 10.55 2.73
C ASN A 492 -22.72 11.59 3.81
N SER A 493 -23.73 11.36 4.64
CA SER A 493 -24.01 12.17 5.83
C SER A 493 -22.87 12.13 6.87
N GLU A 494 -21.98 11.15 6.75
CA GLU A 494 -20.85 10.93 7.64
C GLU A 494 -19.70 10.21 6.96
N SER A 495 -18.52 10.19 7.59
CA SER A 495 -17.34 9.51 7.05
C SER A 495 -17.52 8.01 6.97
N GLY A 496 -17.08 7.41 5.85
CA GLY A 496 -17.20 5.98 5.62
C GLY A 496 -16.83 5.57 4.20
N ASN A 497 -17.68 4.77 3.58
CA ASN A 497 -17.50 4.28 2.21
C ASN A 497 -18.77 4.40 1.40
N LEU A 498 -18.62 4.46 0.08
CA LEU A 498 -19.70 4.20 -0.88
C LEU A 498 -19.56 2.77 -1.39
N LEU A 499 -20.54 1.91 -1.14
CA LEU A 499 -20.60 0.58 -1.73
C LEU A 499 -21.32 0.66 -3.07
N VAL A 500 -20.58 0.45 -4.15
CA VAL A 500 -21.10 0.51 -5.52
C VAL A 500 -21.31 -0.91 -6.05
N LYS A 501 -22.53 -1.21 -6.49
CA LYS A 501 -22.88 -2.47 -7.17
C LYS A 501 -23.49 -2.16 -8.52
N VAL A 502 -22.97 -2.79 -9.57
CA VAL A 502 -23.54 -2.72 -10.92
C VAL A 502 -24.26 -4.04 -11.19
N ARG A 503 -25.55 -3.96 -11.52
CA ARG A 503 -26.41 -5.11 -11.80
C ARG A 503 -26.89 -5.09 -13.24
N ASP A 504 -26.99 -6.27 -13.83
CA ASP A 504 -27.58 -6.45 -15.17
C ASP A 504 -29.11 -6.42 -15.12
N ALA A 505 -29.76 -6.53 -16.27
CA ALA A 505 -31.23 -6.54 -16.39
C ALA A 505 -31.91 -7.76 -15.70
N LYS A 506 -31.14 -8.74 -15.23
CA LYS A 506 -31.62 -9.88 -14.44
C LYS A 506 -31.32 -9.74 -12.96
N ASP A 507 -30.91 -8.55 -12.53
CA ASP A 507 -30.50 -8.22 -11.15
C ASP A 507 -29.22 -8.95 -10.66
N THR A 508 -28.43 -9.48 -11.60
CA THR A 508 -27.16 -10.12 -11.27
C THR A 508 -26.07 -9.07 -11.09
N VAL A 509 -25.34 -9.11 -9.97
CA VAL A 509 -24.21 -8.21 -9.73
C VAL A 509 -23.05 -8.58 -10.66
N VAL A 510 -22.74 -7.71 -11.61
CA VAL A 510 -21.63 -7.89 -12.56
C VAL A 510 -20.35 -7.21 -12.10
N ARG A 511 -20.47 -6.12 -11.32
CA ARG A 511 -19.35 -5.38 -10.71
C ARG A 511 -19.71 -4.93 -9.32
N SER A 512 -18.77 -5.02 -8.38
CA SER A 512 -18.90 -4.47 -7.03
C SER A 512 -17.55 -3.95 -6.58
N PHE A 513 -17.55 -2.76 -5.97
CA PHE A 513 -16.36 -2.13 -5.39
C PHE A 513 -16.77 -1.14 -4.32
N SER A 514 -15.84 -0.74 -3.47
CA SER A 514 -16.02 0.28 -2.45
C SER A 514 -15.15 1.49 -2.73
N VAL A 515 -15.64 2.66 -2.41
CA VAL A 515 -14.91 3.93 -2.54
C VAL A 515 -14.94 4.63 -1.20
N ALA A 516 -13.77 5.01 -0.69
CA ALA A 516 -13.70 5.76 0.56
C ALA A 516 -14.35 7.15 0.39
N ASN A 517 -15.18 7.51 1.34
CA ASN A 517 -15.82 8.82 1.43
C ASN A 517 -15.48 9.44 2.79
N GLY A 518 -14.54 10.39 2.78
CA GLY A 518 -14.08 11.08 3.98
C GLY A 518 -14.89 12.34 4.24
N THR A 519 -14.18 13.47 4.35
CA THR A 519 -14.76 14.81 4.58
C THR A 519 -15.11 15.54 3.28
N VAL A 520 -14.94 14.91 2.12
CA VAL A 520 -15.24 15.45 0.79
C VAL A 520 -15.96 14.39 -0.04
N PRO A 521 -16.85 14.80 -0.96
CA PRO A 521 -17.50 13.88 -1.87
C PRO A 521 -16.52 13.02 -2.66
N ALA A 522 -16.85 11.75 -2.86
CA ALA A 522 -16.00 10.79 -3.54
C ALA A 522 -16.41 10.57 -4.99
N ASP A 523 -15.45 10.70 -5.91
CA ASP A 523 -15.64 10.39 -7.32
C ASP A 523 -15.39 8.91 -7.58
N PHE A 524 -16.25 8.31 -8.41
CA PHE A 524 -16.05 6.93 -8.88
C PHE A 524 -16.58 6.76 -10.30
N THR A 525 -16.02 5.77 -10.99
CA THR A 525 -16.39 5.46 -12.38
C THR A 525 -16.54 3.96 -12.60
N TRP A 526 -17.38 3.62 -13.59
CA TRP A 526 -17.44 2.27 -14.14
C TRP A 526 -17.00 2.29 -15.60
N ASP A 527 -16.03 1.44 -15.94
CA ASP A 527 -15.43 1.29 -17.27
C ASP A 527 -16.08 0.18 -18.12
N GLY A 528 -17.22 -0.32 -17.69
CA GLY A 528 -17.93 -1.40 -18.35
C GLY A 528 -17.37 -2.81 -18.10
N ARG A 529 -16.41 -2.97 -17.18
CA ARG A 529 -15.86 -4.29 -16.87
C ARG A 529 -16.57 -4.94 -15.70
N THR A 530 -16.65 -6.26 -15.75
CA THR A 530 -17.11 -7.12 -14.64
C THR A 530 -16.02 -7.29 -13.58
N ASN A 531 -16.34 -7.94 -12.45
CA ASN A 531 -15.36 -8.32 -11.44
C ASN A 531 -14.24 -9.23 -11.98
N ALA A 532 -14.51 -9.98 -13.07
CA ALA A 532 -13.52 -10.82 -13.75
C ALA A 532 -12.63 -10.04 -14.74
N GLY A 533 -12.80 -8.71 -14.85
CA GLY A 533 -12.04 -7.86 -15.77
C GLY A 533 -12.50 -7.89 -17.24
N ALA A 534 -13.42 -8.79 -17.61
CA ALA A 534 -14.00 -8.84 -18.93
C ALA A 534 -15.02 -7.70 -19.09
N TYR A 535 -15.20 -7.21 -20.33
CA TYR A 535 -16.28 -6.27 -20.60
C TYR A 535 -17.65 -6.94 -20.41
N ALA A 536 -18.53 -6.26 -19.71
CA ALA A 536 -19.91 -6.68 -19.59
C ALA A 536 -20.61 -6.62 -20.98
N PRO A 537 -21.61 -7.44 -21.26
CA PRO A 537 -22.41 -7.37 -22.49
C PRO A 537 -23.09 -6.00 -22.66
N ASP A 538 -23.36 -5.61 -23.90
CA ASP A 538 -24.20 -4.43 -24.15
C ASP A 538 -25.59 -4.62 -23.56
N GLY A 539 -26.12 -3.59 -22.96
CA GLY A 539 -27.45 -3.68 -22.34
C GLY A 539 -27.70 -2.62 -21.28
N PHE A 540 -28.81 -2.81 -20.60
CA PHE A 540 -29.22 -1.98 -19.46
C PHE A 540 -28.62 -2.52 -18.17
N TYR A 541 -28.13 -1.61 -17.36
CA TYR A 541 -27.57 -1.88 -16.05
C TYR A 541 -28.12 -0.90 -15.03
N THR A 542 -28.11 -1.30 -13.78
CA THR A 542 -28.40 -0.43 -12.65
C THR A 542 -27.14 -0.31 -11.79
N VAL A 543 -26.68 0.92 -11.59
CA VAL A 543 -25.63 1.25 -10.63
C VAL A 543 -26.30 1.63 -9.32
N SER A 544 -26.17 0.76 -8.31
CA SER A 544 -26.66 0.96 -6.95
C SER A 544 -25.53 1.49 -6.07
N VAL A 545 -25.74 2.58 -5.39
CA VAL A 545 -24.77 3.20 -4.49
C VAL A 545 -25.39 3.28 -3.10
N ALA A 546 -24.79 2.56 -2.14
CA ALA A 546 -25.19 2.57 -0.75
C ALA A 546 -24.09 3.19 0.11
N PRO A 547 -24.40 4.13 1.01
CA PRO A 547 -23.42 4.64 1.96
C PRO A 547 -23.18 3.60 3.05
N VAL A 548 -21.95 3.52 3.53
CA VAL A 548 -21.53 2.64 4.64
C VAL A 548 -20.69 3.47 5.58
N ASP A 549 -21.01 3.52 6.86
CA ASP A 549 -20.25 4.23 7.87
C ASP A 549 -19.02 3.44 8.38
N LEU A 550 -18.31 4.00 9.33
CA LEU A 550 -17.15 3.37 9.97
C LEU A 550 -17.55 2.22 10.92
N ALA A 551 -18.79 2.20 11.41
CA ALA A 551 -19.31 1.13 12.25
C ALA A 551 -19.77 -0.10 11.44
N GLY A 552 -19.91 0.05 10.11
CA GLY A 552 -20.35 -1.00 9.20
C GLY A 552 -21.84 -0.94 8.85
N ASN A 553 -22.60 0.05 9.36
CA ASN A 553 -24.01 0.21 8.99
C ASN A 553 -24.15 0.61 7.52
N ILE A 554 -25.06 -0.05 6.83
CA ILE A 554 -25.34 0.19 5.41
C ILE A 554 -26.64 0.95 5.28
N GLY A 555 -26.55 2.15 4.73
CA GLY A 555 -27.72 2.99 4.45
C GLY A 555 -28.46 2.61 3.17
N PRO A 556 -29.62 3.26 2.92
CA PRO A 556 -30.43 3.00 1.74
C PRO A 556 -29.65 3.25 0.44
N ALA A 557 -29.70 2.28 -0.49
CA ALA A 557 -29.06 2.42 -1.79
C ALA A 557 -29.85 3.37 -2.70
N VAL A 558 -29.13 4.15 -3.49
CA VAL A 558 -29.68 4.97 -4.58
C VAL A 558 -29.31 4.33 -5.92
N ASP A 559 -30.32 4.03 -6.72
CA ASP A 559 -30.17 3.39 -8.02
C ASP A 559 -30.08 4.40 -9.16
N ARG A 560 -29.17 4.15 -10.12
CA ARG A 560 -29.01 4.94 -11.34
C ARG A 560 -29.02 3.99 -12.55
N PRO A 561 -29.98 4.12 -13.46
CA PRO A 561 -30.00 3.33 -14.68
C PRO A 561 -28.91 3.80 -15.63
N VAL A 562 -28.28 2.84 -16.32
CA VAL A 562 -27.18 3.08 -17.25
C VAL A 562 -27.28 2.12 -18.43
N THR A 563 -26.95 2.59 -19.62
CA THR A 563 -26.86 1.75 -20.82
C THR A 563 -25.41 1.63 -21.28
N LEU A 564 -24.91 0.40 -21.35
CA LEU A 564 -23.61 0.08 -21.92
C LEU A 564 -23.76 -0.28 -23.39
N ILE A 565 -22.98 0.39 -24.25
CA ILE A 565 -23.00 0.23 -25.71
C ILE A 565 -21.57 0.04 -26.21
N GLY A 566 -21.04 -1.16 -26.16
CA GLY A 566 -19.68 -1.46 -26.59
C GLY A 566 -19.59 -2.36 -27.84
N ALA A 567 -20.62 -2.34 -28.68
CA ALA A 567 -20.76 -3.24 -29.82
C ALA A 567 -19.61 -3.15 -30.83
N LEU A 568 -19.04 -1.96 -31.02
CA LEU A 568 -17.88 -1.70 -31.88
C LEU A 568 -16.70 -1.25 -31.01
N ARG A 569 -15.57 -1.96 -31.09
CA ARG A 569 -14.39 -1.72 -30.25
C ARG A 569 -13.11 -1.79 -31.05
N SER A 570 -12.04 -1.22 -30.49
CA SER A 570 -10.66 -1.37 -30.99
C SER A 570 -10.51 -0.97 -32.47
N VAL A 571 -11.10 0.17 -32.85
CA VAL A 571 -10.80 0.74 -34.16
C VAL A 571 -9.42 1.38 -34.10
N VAL A 572 -8.41 0.65 -34.55
CA VAL A 572 -6.99 1.01 -34.32
C VAL A 572 -6.19 0.85 -35.60
N THR A 573 -5.03 1.50 -35.65
CA THR A 573 -3.99 1.31 -36.66
C THR A 573 -2.71 0.78 -36.02
N SER A 574 -1.99 -0.10 -36.71
CA SER A 574 -0.70 -0.62 -36.24
C SER A 574 0.39 0.43 -36.17
N THR A 575 0.29 1.46 -37.02
CA THR A 575 1.18 2.62 -37.03
C THR A 575 0.42 3.87 -37.43
N PRO A 576 0.58 5.00 -36.72
CA PRO A 576 -0.03 6.26 -37.05
C PRO A 576 0.66 7.00 -38.24
N LEU A 577 1.82 6.49 -38.67
CA LEU A 577 2.61 7.05 -39.74
C LEU A 577 3.24 5.92 -40.56
N PHE A 578 3.06 5.93 -41.90
CA PHE A 578 3.71 5.01 -42.83
C PHE A 578 3.93 5.69 -44.19
N PHE A 579 4.85 5.17 -44.98
CA PHE A 579 5.27 5.85 -46.21
C PHE A 579 5.50 4.87 -47.39
N PRO A 580 4.47 4.46 -48.11
CA PRO A 580 4.57 3.52 -49.23
C PRO A 580 4.95 4.14 -50.55
N GLN A 581 5.12 5.48 -50.65
CA GLN A 581 5.24 6.20 -51.94
C GLN A 581 6.65 6.11 -52.57
N ASP A 582 7.68 5.76 -51.80
CA ASP A 582 9.05 5.60 -52.32
C ASP A 582 9.32 4.19 -52.87
N LEU A 583 8.45 3.24 -52.55
CA LEU A 583 8.48 1.85 -53.06
C LEU A 583 9.71 1.05 -52.64
N ASP A 584 10.41 1.47 -51.63
CA ASP A 584 11.66 0.85 -51.14
C ASP A 584 11.46 -0.35 -50.20
N GLY A 585 10.21 -0.58 -49.78
CA GLY A 585 9.82 -1.70 -48.93
C GLY A 585 9.80 -1.39 -47.43
N LEU A 586 10.34 -0.25 -46.98
CA LEU A 586 10.23 0.20 -45.58
C LEU A 586 8.86 0.84 -45.35
N ALA A 587 8.34 0.76 -44.15
CA ALA A 587 7.07 1.35 -43.69
C ALA A 587 5.92 1.34 -44.74
N LYS A 588 5.89 0.30 -45.60
CA LYS A 588 5.02 0.25 -46.79
C LYS A 588 3.55 -0.03 -46.54
N THR A 589 3.21 -0.46 -45.30
CA THR A 589 1.83 -0.81 -44.95
C THR A 589 1.49 -0.38 -43.53
N THR A 590 0.19 -0.16 -43.29
CA THR A 590 -0.37 -0.12 -41.93
C THR A 590 -1.50 -1.14 -41.82
N PHE A 591 -1.69 -1.70 -40.63
CA PHE A 591 -2.76 -2.67 -40.37
C PHE A 591 -3.88 -1.98 -39.61
N LEU A 592 -5.03 -1.88 -40.25
CA LEU A 592 -6.25 -1.32 -39.71
C LEU A 592 -7.12 -2.44 -39.16
N LYS A 593 -7.67 -2.26 -37.96
CA LYS A 593 -8.44 -3.29 -37.26
C LYS A 593 -9.63 -2.68 -36.54
N PHE A 594 -10.72 -3.45 -36.45
CA PHE A 594 -11.79 -3.23 -35.48
C PHE A 594 -12.33 -4.56 -34.95
N THR A 595 -13.10 -4.50 -33.83
CA THR A 595 -13.72 -5.68 -33.22
C THR A 595 -15.21 -5.42 -32.98
N LEU A 596 -16.04 -6.40 -33.34
CA LEU A 596 -17.45 -6.45 -32.98
C LEU A 596 -17.63 -7.43 -31.82
N ASN A 597 -18.42 -7.08 -30.80
CA ASN A 597 -18.77 -8.00 -29.73
C ASN A 597 -20.11 -8.72 -29.97
N ARG A 598 -20.85 -8.36 -31.01
CA ARG A 598 -22.08 -9.01 -31.49
C ARG A 598 -22.24 -8.85 -32.99
N PRO A 599 -23.17 -9.61 -33.65
CA PRO A 599 -23.44 -9.44 -35.09
C PRO A 599 -23.99 -8.05 -35.39
N MET A 600 -23.38 -7.36 -36.37
CA MET A 600 -23.79 -6.03 -36.80
C MET A 600 -23.61 -5.88 -38.32
N THR A 601 -24.44 -5.03 -38.90
CA THR A 601 -24.25 -4.56 -40.29
C THR A 601 -23.19 -3.47 -40.30
N VAL A 602 -22.09 -3.66 -41.06
CA VAL A 602 -20.90 -2.81 -41.01
C VAL A 602 -20.67 -2.12 -42.34
N THR A 603 -20.38 -0.82 -42.28
CA THR A 603 -19.76 -0.06 -43.34
C THR A 603 -18.38 0.40 -42.90
N TRP A 604 -17.34 0.02 -43.64
CA TRP A 604 -15.95 0.38 -43.33
C TRP A 604 -15.37 1.19 -44.51
N THR A 605 -15.01 2.43 -44.25
CA THR A 605 -14.50 3.36 -45.22
C THR A 605 -13.16 3.96 -44.82
N LEU A 606 -12.36 4.28 -45.81
CA LEU A 606 -11.20 5.17 -45.67
C LEU A 606 -11.58 6.56 -46.19
N ARG A 607 -11.31 7.59 -45.41
CA ARG A 607 -11.62 8.98 -45.74
C ARG A 607 -10.34 9.82 -45.79
N ASN A 608 -10.31 10.82 -46.68
CA ASN A 608 -9.22 11.80 -46.78
C ASN A 608 -9.38 12.91 -45.71
N ALA A 609 -8.43 13.86 -45.67
CA ALA A 609 -8.44 15.00 -44.74
C ALA A 609 -9.70 15.92 -44.91
N ALA A 610 -10.36 15.92 -46.07
CA ALA A 610 -11.62 16.62 -46.32
C ALA A 610 -12.86 15.77 -45.91
N ASN A 611 -12.67 14.66 -45.21
CA ASN A 611 -13.70 13.71 -44.79
C ASN A 611 -14.46 13.05 -45.97
N GLN A 612 -13.89 13.05 -47.17
CA GLN A 612 -14.47 12.38 -48.33
C GLN A 612 -14.03 10.91 -48.33
N THR A 613 -14.98 9.99 -48.60
CA THR A 613 -14.67 8.56 -48.76
C THR A 613 -13.83 8.32 -50.01
N VAL A 614 -12.64 7.76 -49.83
CA VAL A 614 -11.72 7.40 -50.91
C VAL A 614 -11.72 5.89 -51.21
N ILE A 615 -11.97 5.06 -50.16
CA ILE A 615 -12.12 3.62 -50.31
C ILE A 615 -13.30 3.16 -49.44
N THR A 616 -14.14 2.29 -49.99
CA THR A 616 -15.13 1.52 -49.26
C THR A 616 -14.61 0.08 -49.13
N ARG A 617 -14.14 -0.30 -47.95
CA ARG A 617 -13.58 -1.62 -47.68
C ARG A 617 -14.67 -2.68 -47.42
N LEU A 618 -15.69 -2.29 -46.65
CA LEU A 618 -16.91 -3.06 -46.45
C LEU A 618 -18.10 -2.14 -46.76
N ASN A 619 -19.01 -2.61 -47.59
CA ASN A 619 -20.22 -1.90 -47.95
C ASN A 619 -21.43 -2.65 -47.39
N THR A 620 -21.98 -2.09 -46.30
CA THR A 620 -23.27 -2.49 -45.66
C THR A 620 -23.53 -3.99 -45.66
N GLY A 621 -22.73 -4.74 -44.89
CA GLY A 621 -22.87 -6.20 -44.80
C GLY A 621 -22.92 -6.70 -43.33
N LEU A 622 -23.85 -7.62 -43.06
CA LEU A 622 -23.92 -8.27 -41.73
C LEU A 622 -22.61 -9.02 -41.45
N ARG A 623 -22.02 -8.76 -40.28
CA ARG A 623 -20.80 -9.39 -39.80
C ARG A 623 -21.05 -10.00 -38.44
N PRO A 624 -20.65 -11.26 -38.19
CA PRO A 624 -20.72 -11.85 -36.85
C PRO A 624 -19.77 -11.15 -35.87
N ALA A 625 -19.92 -11.45 -34.57
CA ALA A 625 -18.94 -11.04 -33.57
C ALA A 625 -17.55 -11.54 -33.95
N GLY A 626 -16.52 -10.72 -33.74
CA GLY A 626 -15.14 -11.05 -34.08
C GLY A 626 -14.28 -9.84 -34.45
N SER A 627 -13.02 -10.11 -34.75
CA SER A 627 -12.05 -9.08 -35.15
C SER A 627 -11.90 -9.07 -36.68
N TYR A 628 -11.90 -7.86 -37.22
CA TYR A 628 -11.77 -7.61 -38.67
C TYR A 628 -10.52 -6.78 -38.92
N GLY A 629 -9.69 -7.20 -39.86
CA GLY A 629 -8.42 -6.56 -40.18
C GLY A 629 -8.25 -6.27 -41.65
N TRP A 630 -7.46 -5.25 -41.95
CA TRP A 630 -7.10 -4.86 -43.31
C TRP A 630 -5.67 -4.32 -43.33
N THR A 631 -4.78 -5.01 -44.03
CA THR A 631 -3.45 -4.48 -44.37
C THR A 631 -3.62 -3.49 -45.51
N PHE A 632 -3.37 -2.22 -45.23
CA PHE A 632 -3.49 -1.13 -46.19
C PHE A 632 -2.10 -0.70 -46.68
N ASP A 633 -1.89 -0.68 -47.97
CA ASP A 633 -0.63 -0.40 -48.66
C ASP A 633 -0.60 0.97 -49.35
N GLY A 634 -1.55 1.85 -49.05
CA GLY A 634 -1.63 3.19 -49.63
C GLY A 634 -2.27 3.25 -51.01
N ARG A 635 -2.83 2.15 -51.54
CA ARG A 635 -3.38 2.09 -52.90
C ARG A 635 -4.91 2.02 -52.94
N LEU A 636 -5.45 2.59 -53.97
CA LEU A 636 -6.84 2.37 -54.39
C LEU A 636 -7.02 0.92 -54.90
N PRO A 637 -8.25 0.39 -55.00
CA PRO A 637 -8.51 -0.95 -55.55
C PRO A 637 -8.03 -1.15 -57.00
N ASN A 638 -7.87 -0.08 -57.74
CA ASN A 638 -7.32 -0.10 -59.11
C ASN A 638 -5.77 -0.07 -59.13
N GLY A 639 -5.11 -0.13 -58.00
CA GLY A 639 -3.64 -0.09 -57.86
C GLY A 639 -3.02 1.30 -57.82
N THR A 640 -3.78 2.38 -58.04
CA THR A 640 -3.27 3.76 -58.01
C THR A 640 -2.89 4.15 -56.59
N MET A 641 -1.66 4.69 -56.39
CA MET A 641 -1.19 5.19 -55.11
C MET A 641 -1.98 6.46 -54.72
N LEU A 642 -2.50 6.47 -53.49
CA LEU A 642 -3.15 7.65 -52.95
C LEU A 642 -2.13 8.79 -52.67
N PRO A 643 -2.55 10.05 -52.71
CA PRO A 643 -1.73 11.20 -52.33
C PRO A 643 -1.26 11.12 -50.88
N ARG A 644 -0.11 11.76 -50.60
CA ARG A 644 0.35 11.94 -49.19
C ARG A 644 -0.67 12.76 -48.41
N GLY A 645 -0.80 12.50 -47.14
CA GLY A 645 -1.68 13.23 -46.25
C GLY A 645 -2.29 12.43 -45.11
N LYS A 646 -3.20 13.07 -44.42
CA LYS A 646 -3.97 12.46 -43.34
C LYS A 646 -5.14 11.67 -43.88
N TYR A 647 -5.30 10.45 -43.40
CA TYR A 647 -6.42 9.57 -43.68
C TYR A 647 -7.08 9.10 -42.37
N THR A 648 -8.36 8.73 -42.49
CA THR A 648 -9.15 8.25 -41.37
C THR A 648 -9.85 6.95 -41.76
N SER A 649 -9.55 5.87 -41.04
CA SER A 649 -10.33 4.65 -41.12
C SER A 649 -11.58 4.84 -40.28
N TYR A 650 -12.75 4.81 -40.91
CA TYR A 650 -14.06 5.07 -40.31
C TYR A 650 -14.92 3.81 -40.41
N VAL A 651 -15.39 3.31 -39.26
CA VAL A 651 -16.26 2.14 -39.16
C VAL A 651 -17.61 2.59 -38.62
N LEU A 652 -18.67 2.27 -39.33
CA LEU A 652 -20.06 2.44 -38.91
C LEU A 652 -20.67 1.05 -38.79
N ALA A 653 -21.27 0.75 -37.61
CA ALA A 653 -21.90 -0.53 -37.34
C ALA A 653 -23.31 -0.33 -36.79
N THR A 654 -24.30 -1.10 -37.31
CA THR A 654 -25.68 -1.05 -36.83
C THR A 654 -26.32 -2.43 -36.79
N ASP A 655 -27.21 -2.66 -35.81
CA ASP A 655 -28.07 -3.85 -35.76
C ASP A 655 -29.55 -3.53 -36.04
N GLY A 656 -29.81 -2.31 -36.51
CA GLY A 656 -31.16 -1.80 -36.77
C GLY A 656 -31.76 -1.04 -35.57
N THR A 657 -31.33 -1.31 -34.39
CA THR A 657 -31.76 -0.61 -33.16
C THR A 657 -30.68 0.37 -32.66
N LEU A 658 -29.44 -0.08 -32.66
CA LEU A 658 -28.27 0.69 -32.27
C LEU A 658 -27.42 0.98 -33.52
N THR A 659 -26.92 2.21 -33.60
CA THR A 659 -25.91 2.60 -34.61
C THR A 659 -24.74 3.24 -33.88
N VAL A 660 -23.54 2.71 -34.07
CA VAL A 660 -22.29 3.20 -33.48
C VAL A 660 -21.25 3.43 -34.57
N ALA A 661 -20.42 4.45 -34.41
CA ALA A 661 -19.34 4.76 -35.33
C ALA A 661 -18.07 5.04 -34.55
N GLN A 662 -16.95 4.57 -35.10
CA GLN A 662 -15.61 4.88 -34.60
C GLN A 662 -14.65 5.15 -35.74
N ALA A 663 -13.58 5.87 -35.40
CA ALA A 663 -12.57 6.23 -36.40
C ALA A 663 -11.16 6.25 -35.77
N VAL A 664 -10.17 5.89 -36.57
CA VAL A 664 -8.76 6.10 -36.24
C VAL A 664 -8.08 6.82 -37.41
N SER A 665 -7.31 7.86 -37.08
CA SER A 665 -6.55 8.61 -38.08
C SER A 665 -5.10 8.15 -38.14
N PHE A 666 -4.52 8.21 -39.32
CA PHE A 666 -3.10 7.97 -39.57
C PHE A 666 -2.60 8.90 -40.68
N VAL A 667 -1.29 9.01 -40.81
CA VAL A 667 -0.65 9.85 -41.83
C VAL A 667 0.12 8.96 -42.80
N MET A 668 -0.05 9.20 -44.07
CA MET A 668 0.67 8.59 -45.17
C MET A 668 1.65 9.62 -45.72
N ASP A 669 2.83 9.71 -45.15
CA ASP A 669 3.90 10.64 -45.53
C ASP A 669 5.23 10.17 -44.92
N ALA A 670 6.36 10.73 -45.36
CA ALA A 670 7.68 10.42 -44.82
C ALA A 670 7.85 10.90 -43.39
N PHE A 671 7.32 12.08 -43.05
CA PHE A 671 7.48 12.68 -41.73
C PHE A 671 6.16 13.28 -41.22
N ILE A 672 5.97 13.27 -39.88
CA ILE A 672 5.07 14.20 -39.20
C ILE A 672 5.93 15.28 -38.52
N ILE A 673 5.62 16.55 -38.79
CA ILE A 673 6.31 17.72 -38.22
C ILE A 673 5.37 18.40 -37.25
N THR A 674 5.76 18.43 -35.98
CA THR A 674 4.95 19.00 -34.89
C THR A 674 5.74 20.08 -34.16
N PRO A 675 5.46 21.37 -34.36
CA PRO A 675 6.03 22.42 -33.54
C PRO A 675 5.39 22.46 -32.14
N SER A 676 6.10 22.95 -31.14
CA SER A 676 5.58 23.15 -29.78
C SER A 676 4.47 24.21 -29.71
N ASP A 677 4.36 25.04 -30.76
CA ASP A 677 3.30 26.00 -30.94
C ASP A 677 2.87 25.97 -32.40
N THR A 678 1.57 25.73 -32.69
CA THR A 678 1.02 25.65 -34.03
C THR A 678 0.68 27.01 -34.63
N THR A 679 0.76 28.10 -33.85
CA THR A 679 0.57 29.49 -34.21
C THR A 679 1.69 30.36 -33.67
N PRO A 680 2.97 30.04 -34.01
CA PRO A 680 4.11 30.65 -33.32
C PRO A 680 4.23 32.15 -33.66
N ALA A 681 4.65 32.93 -32.69
CA ALA A 681 4.92 34.35 -32.86
C ALA A 681 6.28 34.59 -33.50
N ARG A 682 6.41 35.73 -34.17
CA ARG A 682 7.68 36.22 -34.67
C ARG A 682 8.70 36.42 -33.55
N GLY A 683 9.92 35.97 -33.75
CA GLY A 683 10.95 36.05 -32.74
C GLY A 683 10.83 35.02 -31.62
N GLN A 684 9.82 34.17 -31.61
CA GLN A 684 9.60 33.13 -30.61
C GLN A 684 10.63 32.01 -30.76
N SER A 685 11.06 31.46 -29.62
CA SER A 685 11.81 30.20 -29.57
C SER A 685 10.82 29.03 -29.50
N ILE A 686 10.94 28.09 -30.42
CA ILE A 686 10.07 26.91 -30.50
C ILE A 686 10.91 25.64 -30.60
N THR A 687 10.31 24.55 -30.20
CA THR A 687 10.83 23.19 -30.42
C THR A 687 9.99 22.53 -31.51
N VAL A 688 10.62 21.90 -32.50
CA VAL A 688 9.96 21.14 -33.54
C VAL A 688 10.31 19.66 -33.38
N THR A 689 9.31 18.83 -33.19
CA THR A 689 9.45 17.38 -33.18
C THR A 689 9.15 16.82 -34.55
N ILE A 690 10.00 15.91 -35.04
CA ILE A 690 9.90 15.24 -36.33
C ILE A 690 9.81 13.74 -36.07
N ASN A 691 8.68 13.12 -36.43
CA ASN A 691 8.53 11.68 -36.43
C ASN A 691 8.75 11.17 -37.86
N SER A 692 9.68 10.24 -38.03
CA SER A 692 9.91 9.59 -39.33
C SER A 692 9.10 8.31 -39.46
N ALA A 693 8.53 8.06 -40.61
CA ALA A 693 7.87 6.78 -40.90
C ALA A 693 8.88 5.63 -40.88
N GLU A 694 10.11 5.90 -41.24
CA GLU A 694 11.18 4.93 -41.51
C GLU A 694 12.41 5.21 -40.68
N PRO A 695 13.24 4.19 -40.43
CA PRO A 695 14.58 4.39 -39.90
C PRO A 695 15.43 5.24 -40.86
N LEU A 696 16.11 6.26 -40.35
CA LEU A 696 16.97 7.13 -41.16
C LEU A 696 18.46 6.74 -41.00
N ALA A 697 19.21 6.86 -42.11
CA ALA A 697 20.65 6.66 -42.11
C ALA A 697 21.40 7.73 -41.30
N LYS A 698 20.85 8.95 -41.22
CA LYS A 698 21.34 10.07 -40.39
C LYS A 698 20.16 10.88 -39.88
N ASN A 699 20.41 11.71 -38.85
CA ASN A 699 19.37 12.63 -38.36
C ASN A 699 18.85 13.52 -39.53
N PRO A 700 17.54 13.74 -39.62
CA PRO A 700 16.97 14.58 -40.64
C PRO A 700 17.34 16.05 -40.42
N THR A 701 17.38 16.83 -41.49
CA THR A 701 17.55 18.28 -41.42
C THR A 701 16.18 18.96 -41.44
N LEU A 702 15.96 19.89 -40.52
CA LEU A 702 14.79 20.77 -40.54
C LEU A 702 15.11 22.06 -41.31
N TRP A 703 14.45 22.29 -42.42
CA TRP A 703 14.48 23.57 -43.14
C TRP A 703 13.32 24.43 -42.72
N VAL A 704 13.60 25.71 -42.52
CA VAL A 704 12.61 26.72 -42.10
C VAL A 704 12.53 27.79 -43.17
N ALA A 705 11.35 28.02 -43.71
CA ALA A 705 11.07 29.11 -44.66
C ALA A 705 10.05 30.05 -44.04
N GLN A 706 10.49 31.27 -43.71
CA GLN A 706 9.68 32.33 -43.14
C GLN A 706 9.50 33.43 -44.19
N PRO A 707 8.29 33.99 -44.40
CA PRO A 707 8.05 34.97 -45.43
C PRO A 707 9.03 36.15 -45.38
N GLY A 708 9.57 36.52 -46.55
CA GLY A 708 10.53 37.63 -46.67
C GLY A 708 11.93 37.35 -46.15
N ILE A 709 12.23 36.12 -45.75
CA ILE A 709 13.53 35.70 -45.19
C ILE A 709 14.08 34.53 -45.99
N ALA A 710 15.39 34.51 -46.24
CA ALA A 710 16.06 33.37 -46.83
C ALA A 710 15.85 32.12 -45.95
N ALA A 711 15.47 30.99 -46.57
CA ALA A 711 15.30 29.75 -45.86
C ALA A 711 16.63 29.30 -45.23
N TRP A 712 16.55 28.77 -44.00
CA TRP A 712 17.71 28.25 -43.28
C TRP A 712 17.45 26.84 -42.78
N SER A 713 18.51 26.11 -42.45
CA SER A 713 18.45 24.76 -41.91
C SER A 713 18.81 24.75 -40.40
N VAL A 714 18.20 23.81 -39.72
CA VAL A 714 18.44 23.53 -38.31
C VAL A 714 18.75 22.04 -38.15
N SER A 715 19.82 21.72 -37.45
CA SER A 715 20.18 20.34 -37.12
C SER A 715 19.21 19.77 -36.11
N THR A 716 18.93 18.47 -36.21
CA THR A 716 18.07 17.75 -35.30
C THR A 716 18.87 16.81 -34.40
N THR A 717 18.35 16.52 -33.24
CA THR A 717 18.89 15.51 -32.30
C THR A 717 17.89 14.37 -32.19
N LYS A 718 18.36 13.13 -32.24
CA LYS A 718 17.52 11.93 -32.02
C LYS A 718 17.13 11.85 -30.55
N VAL A 719 15.85 11.77 -30.26
CA VAL A 719 15.27 11.72 -28.89
C VAL A 719 14.49 10.45 -28.61
N GLY A 720 14.31 9.61 -29.63
CA GLY A 720 13.60 8.32 -29.53
C GLY A 720 13.71 7.52 -30.84
N THR A 721 13.08 6.34 -30.90
CA THR A 721 13.03 5.54 -32.12
C THR A 721 12.27 6.31 -33.21
N ASN A 722 12.95 6.67 -34.29
CA ASN A 722 12.44 7.48 -35.39
C ASN A 722 11.88 8.86 -34.96
N ILE A 723 12.28 9.37 -33.80
CA ILE A 723 11.84 10.67 -33.28
C ILE A 723 13.06 11.58 -33.13
N TYR A 724 12.94 12.77 -33.73
CA TYR A 724 13.99 13.78 -33.75
C TYR A 724 13.43 15.12 -33.28
N ARG A 725 14.29 15.98 -32.76
CA ARG A 725 13.92 17.28 -32.20
C ARG A 725 14.90 18.35 -32.64
N ALA A 726 14.37 19.53 -33.03
CA ALA A 726 15.15 20.73 -33.23
C ALA A 726 14.57 21.87 -32.39
N THR A 727 15.43 22.68 -31.76
CA THR A 727 15.06 23.92 -31.11
C THR A 727 15.58 25.08 -31.95
N LEU A 728 14.71 26.04 -32.24
CA LEU A 728 15.04 27.19 -33.09
C LEU A 728 14.31 28.45 -32.62
N ARG A 729 14.86 29.61 -32.98
CA ARG A 729 14.20 30.88 -32.81
C ARG A 729 13.75 31.41 -34.19
N LEU A 730 12.46 31.67 -34.31
CA LEU A 730 11.91 32.33 -35.49
C LEU A 730 12.45 33.77 -35.63
N LYS A 731 12.52 34.28 -36.84
CA LYS A 731 12.95 35.66 -37.06
C LYS A 731 11.83 36.62 -36.68
N SER A 732 12.19 37.86 -36.29
CA SER A 732 11.26 38.87 -35.80
C SER A 732 10.44 39.57 -36.92
N SER A 733 10.64 39.22 -38.21
CA SER A 733 9.98 39.82 -39.37
C SER A 733 9.25 38.74 -40.18
N GLY A 734 8.43 39.18 -41.15
CA GLY A 734 7.62 38.33 -42.01
C GLY A 734 6.18 38.19 -41.53
N THR A 735 5.24 38.05 -42.46
CA THR A 735 3.81 37.87 -42.22
C THR A 735 3.26 36.72 -43.07
N GLY A 736 2.27 35.97 -42.56
CA GLY A 736 1.65 34.86 -43.28
C GLY A 736 1.92 33.51 -42.61
N THR A 737 2.59 32.58 -43.31
CA THR A 737 2.83 31.24 -42.81
C THR A 737 4.34 30.93 -42.80
N VAL A 738 4.81 30.29 -41.74
CA VAL A 738 6.12 29.63 -41.69
C VAL A 738 5.98 28.21 -42.25
N GLU A 739 6.87 27.81 -43.16
CA GLU A 739 6.96 26.44 -43.64
C GLU A 739 8.12 25.72 -42.99
N PHE A 740 7.84 24.56 -42.40
CA PHE A 740 8.85 23.60 -41.97
C PHE A 740 8.95 22.46 -42.95
N ARG A 741 10.17 22.12 -43.39
CA ARG A 741 10.46 20.99 -44.23
C ARG A 741 11.45 20.06 -43.53
N ALA A 742 11.01 18.88 -43.18
CA ALA A 742 11.88 17.80 -42.78
C ALA A 742 12.44 17.10 -44.04
N TRP A 743 13.75 16.91 -44.08
CA TRP A 743 14.44 16.19 -45.15
C TRP A 743 15.39 15.19 -44.55
N GLY A 744 15.41 13.96 -45.03
CA GLY A 744 16.30 12.89 -44.57
C GLY A 744 16.53 11.85 -45.67
N VAL A 745 17.46 10.93 -45.38
CA VAL A 745 17.71 9.75 -46.21
C VAL A 745 17.44 8.54 -45.29
N ASP A 746 16.61 7.62 -45.76
CA ASP A 746 16.28 6.41 -45.03
C ASP A 746 17.42 5.39 -44.96
N ALA A 747 17.16 4.25 -44.36
CA ALA A 747 18.14 3.19 -44.19
C ALA A 747 18.50 2.48 -45.52
N ASN A 748 17.64 2.58 -46.54
CA ASN A 748 17.88 2.03 -47.88
C ASN A 748 18.57 3.04 -48.80
N GLY A 749 18.83 4.28 -48.35
CA GLY A 749 19.50 5.32 -49.12
C GLY A 749 18.57 6.19 -49.96
N VAL A 750 17.26 6.08 -49.78
CA VAL A 750 16.27 6.88 -50.51
C VAL A 750 16.03 8.20 -49.80
N ALA A 751 16.09 9.32 -50.56
CA ALA A 751 15.84 10.65 -50.01
C ALA A 751 14.35 10.94 -49.92
N GLN A 752 13.93 11.44 -48.73
CA GLN A 752 12.53 11.73 -48.47
C GLN A 752 12.34 13.07 -47.76
N GLN A 753 11.18 13.66 -47.94
CA GLN A 753 10.83 14.95 -47.31
C GLN A 753 9.33 15.11 -47.10
N THR A 754 8.99 15.91 -46.10
CA THR A 754 7.62 16.41 -45.85
C THR A 754 7.70 17.91 -45.56
N ARG A 755 6.66 18.65 -45.99
CA ARG A 755 6.50 20.09 -45.74
C ARG A 755 5.20 20.36 -45.03
N THR A 756 5.22 21.20 -44.03
CA THR A 756 4.02 21.61 -43.28
C THR A 756 4.10 23.12 -43.03
N LYS A 757 2.97 23.80 -43.19
CA LYS A 757 2.84 25.25 -42.97
C LYS A 757 2.02 25.55 -41.73
N PHE A 758 2.44 26.56 -40.99
CA PHE A 758 1.78 27.03 -39.77
C PHE A 758 1.58 28.56 -39.85
N PRO A 759 0.44 29.08 -39.37
CA PRO A 759 0.25 30.52 -39.25
C PRO A 759 1.36 31.17 -38.41
N LEU A 760 1.86 32.33 -38.82
CA LEU A 760 2.88 33.09 -38.11
C LEU A 760 2.26 34.40 -37.62
N HIS A 761 2.26 34.62 -36.31
CA HIS A 761 1.68 35.78 -35.64
C HIS A 761 2.69 36.87 -35.26
#